data_f476ff67d6b980d5289642138189ddee
#
_entry.id   f476ff67d6b980d5289642138189ddee
#
_cell.length_a   1.000
_cell.length_b   1.000
_cell.length_c   1.000
_cell.angle_alpha   90.00
_cell.angle_beta   90.00
_cell.angle_gamma   90.00
#
_symmetry.space_group_name_H-M   'P 1'
#
loop_
_entity.id
_entity.type
_entity.pdbx_description
1 polymer ?
#
loop_
_entity_poly.entity_id
_entity_poly.type
_entity_poly.pdbx_seq_one_letter_code
_entity_poly.pdbx_strand_id
1 'polypeptide(L)'
;MRREIMLVLLVLLLGTAAHAFAGEAILTVKAGETLHAMSQTLYGVFFEDINHAADGGLYAELLNNRSFEQENLLDPQRFDHYTGWQFNFGGGKGKIALQEEEPLNANNPHYVRFTVSEAGYQAANAGFGASTVTGGISVKSGMTYDFYVWLRSADYTGTVTAALMDRQGTLYSDVLTFTPGEEWTRYTGLLNADVPEGTQAAYLVFTFNGTGTVDLDMASLMPADRIGSTWPGGGVRRDLTEALKALHPRFLRFPGGCVAEGSYVRSNFYNWKDTVGPVEERKENYNTWGYMQSYGLGFYEYFCLCEEIGALPLPVVHAGLLCQSREAQEAPIPMDELDAYVQDVLDLIEFARGGTDTVWGALRAEMGHPEPFDLRWLAIGNENWGDVYFKRYAVISEAVKEAWPDITTIVAAGPVADNSSAWSVIRSRYADSMVDEHYYMDSDWFPAHVSRYDSYPRTTQVFLGEYAAHEEAVSGRRPNNLYSALCEAAYLTGIERNSDVVAMCCYAPLLARSGMDQWTPDLIWFDADSVLLTPNYYIQQMFSATLGTSVVSSELSGAELYQVATRTGNCLYVKVVNLSGEPCRLTLLLDQVPDGEASLLMLSGESAAVNSFAAPETVTPVSEVRPVSAGVLTDTLPGYAAAIYSIPLE
;
A
#
# COMPACT_ATOMS: atom_id res chain seq x y z
N MET A 1 5.61 -87.66 -6.44
CA MET A 1 5.38 -86.43 -7.11
C MET A 1 4.15 -85.74 -6.48
N ARG A 2 4.38 -85.01 -5.46
CA ARG A 2 3.32 -84.24 -4.78
C ARG A 2 3.55 -82.75 -5.08
N ARG A 3 2.57 -82.10 -5.69
CA ARG A 3 2.50 -80.65 -5.84
C ARG A 3 1.95 -80.05 -4.54
N GLU A 4 2.74 -79.24 -3.84
CA GLU A 4 2.27 -78.44 -2.77
C GLU A 4 1.86 -77.07 -3.35
N ILE A 5 0.60 -76.72 -3.13
CA ILE A 5 0.03 -75.44 -3.46
C ILE A 5 0.27 -74.54 -2.23
N MET A 6 1.14 -73.56 -2.38
CA MET A 6 1.38 -72.50 -1.36
C MET A 6 0.36 -71.43 -1.53
N LEU A 7 -0.58 -71.33 -0.58
CA LEU A 7 -1.59 -70.30 -0.48
C LEU A 7 -0.93 -69.05 0.15
N VAL A 8 -0.74 -68.01 -0.65
CA VAL A 8 -0.26 -66.72 -0.14
C VAL A 8 -1.48 -65.95 0.32
N LEU A 9 -1.67 -65.84 1.65
CA LEU A 9 -2.61 -64.92 2.27
C LEU A 9 -2.05 -63.51 2.16
N LEU A 10 -2.63 -62.68 1.27
CA LEU A 10 -2.39 -61.26 1.21
C LEU A 10 -3.26 -60.57 2.29
N VAL A 11 -2.68 -60.29 3.44
CA VAL A 11 -3.32 -59.46 4.45
C VAL A 11 -3.19 -58.00 3.98
N LEU A 12 -4.27 -57.44 3.46
CA LEU A 12 -4.41 -56.03 3.26
C LEU A 12 -4.53 -55.36 4.65
N LEU A 13 -3.41 -54.89 5.16
CA LEU A 13 -3.40 -53.87 6.23
C LEU A 13 -3.87 -52.54 5.62
N LEU A 14 -5.16 -52.24 5.76
CA LEU A 14 -5.68 -50.90 5.70
C LEU A 14 -5.13 -50.18 6.95
N GLY A 15 -3.96 -49.62 6.80
CA GLY A 15 -3.44 -48.64 7.76
C GLY A 15 -4.28 -47.40 7.69
N THR A 16 -5.29 -47.26 8.55
CA THR A 16 -5.79 -45.95 8.94
C THR A 16 -4.62 -45.26 9.58
N ALA A 17 -4.03 -44.27 8.89
CA ALA A 17 -3.11 -43.35 9.51
C ALA A 17 -3.87 -42.71 10.66
N ALA A 18 -3.62 -43.15 11.88
CA ALA A 18 -4.05 -42.42 13.06
C ALA A 18 -3.25 -41.13 13.03
N HIS A 19 -3.90 -40.04 12.62
CA HIS A 19 -3.32 -38.70 12.78
C HIS A 19 -3.15 -38.50 14.29
N ALA A 20 -1.91 -38.38 14.73
CA ALA A 20 -1.65 -37.93 16.09
C ALA A 20 -2.20 -36.52 16.22
N PHE A 21 -3.13 -36.28 17.12
CA PHE A 21 -3.60 -34.93 17.43
C PHE A 21 -2.61 -34.28 18.39
N ALA A 22 -2.31 -32.99 18.19
CA ALA A 22 -1.57 -32.17 19.15
C ALA A 22 -2.30 -32.05 20.50
N GLY A 23 -3.60 -32.35 20.50
CA GLY A 23 -4.44 -32.34 21.69
C GLY A 23 -5.90 -32.07 21.40
N GLU A 24 -6.66 -31.95 22.46
CA GLU A 24 -8.05 -31.46 22.44
C GLU A 24 -8.08 -30.07 23.05
N ALA A 25 -8.84 -29.18 22.44
CA ALA A 25 -9.12 -27.84 22.96
C ALA A 25 -10.62 -27.65 23.12
N ILE A 26 -11.00 -27.02 24.22
CA ILE A 26 -12.39 -26.58 24.47
C ILE A 26 -12.36 -25.08 24.61
N LEU A 27 -13.10 -24.39 23.74
CA LEU A 27 -13.29 -22.95 23.79
C LEU A 27 -14.74 -22.66 24.20
N THR A 28 -14.91 -22.14 25.40
CA THR A 28 -16.22 -21.72 25.90
C THR A 28 -16.42 -20.25 25.56
N VAL A 29 -17.51 -19.93 24.83
CA VAL A 29 -17.83 -18.58 24.40
C VAL A 29 -19.21 -18.19 25.00
N LYS A 30 -19.24 -17.09 25.73
CA LYS A 30 -20.46 -16.52 26.27
C LYS A 30 -20.93 -15.35 25.42
N ALA A 31 -21.69 -15.66 24.37
CA ALA A 31 -22.13 -14.69 23.37
C ALA A 31 -22.95 -13.52 23.98
N GLY A 32 -23.64 -13.76 25.10
CA GLY A 32 -24.37 -12.74 25.83
C GLY A 32 -23.55 -11.86 26.79
N GLU A 33 -22.28 -12.22 27.08
CA GLU A 33 -21.41 -11.50 28.01
C GLU A 33 -20.44 -10.61 27.27
N THR A 34 -20.83 -9.34 27.02
CA THR A 34 -19.98 -8.33 26.39
C THR A 34 -18.94 -7.82 27.37
N LEU A 35 -17.66 -7.83 26.98
CA LEU A 35 -16.55 -7.27 27.74
C LEU A 35 -16.42 -5.77 27.51
N HIS A 36 -16.36 -5.35 26.24
CA HIS A 36 -16.32 -3.95 25.83
C HIS A 36 -16.74 -3.78 24.36
N ALA A 37 -17.00 -2.55 23.96
CA ALA A 37 -17.21 -2.21 22.56
C ALA A 37 -15.92 -2.37 21.75
N MET A 38 -16.03 -2.85 20.51
CA MET A 38 -14.90 -3.00 19.62
C MET A 38 -14.66 -1.73 18.81
N SER A 39 -13.40 -1.36 18.62
CA SER A 39 -13.06 -0.25 17.73
C SER A 39 -13.54 -0.53 16.31
N GLN A 40 -14.35 0.36 15.75
CA GLN A 40 -14.85 0.23 14.38
C GLN A 40 -13.83 0.76 13.34
N THR A 41 -12.72 1.31 13.80
CA THR A 41 -11.60 1.78 12.98
C THR A 41 -10.37 0.89 13.13
N LEU A 42 -10.52 -0.35 13.64
CA LEU A 42 -9.39 -1.19 14.03
C LEU A 42 -8.47 -1.52 12.86
N TYR A 43 -9.01 -1.92 11.71
CA TYR A 43 -8.20 -2.35 10.56
C TYR A 43 -8.12 -1.29 9.47
N GLY A 44 -6.90 -0.94 9.07
CA GLY A 44 -6.64 -0.04 7.96
C GLY A 44 -5.48 -0.51 7.11
N VAL A 45 -5.04 0.36 6.22
CA VAL A 45 -3.88 0.14 5.36
C VAL A 45 -2.90 1.29 5.48
N PHE A 46 -1.62 0.99 5.34
CA PHE A 46 -0.53 1.95 5.33
C PHE A 46 0.06 2.04 3.93
N PHE A 47 0.04 3.22 3.34
CA PHE A 47 0.68 3.48 2.06
C PHE A 47 1.93 4.32 2.25
N GLU A 48 3.03 3.85 1.71
CA GLU A 48 4.28 4.58 1.52
C GLU A 48 4.80 4.30 0.11
N ASP A 49 5.37 5.32 -0.55
CA ASP A 49 6.07 5.10 -1.82
C ASP A 49 7.46 4.50 -1.57
N ILE A 50 7.45 3.25 -1.17
CA ILE A 50 8.58 2.32 -1.07
C ILE A 50 8.37 1.23 -2.13
N ASN A 51 9.44 0.62 -2.63
CA ASN A 51 9.34 -0.48 -3.60
C ASN A 51 8.56 -0.09 -4.88
N HIS A 52 8.62 1.19 -5.30
CA HIS A 52 7.84 1.74 -6.41
C HIS A 52 6.32 1.53 -6.25
N ALA A 53 5.82 1.76 -5.04
CA ALA A 53 4.41 1.58 -4.72
C ALA A 53 3.50 2.65 -5.35
N ALA A 54 3.99 3.90 -5.54
CA ALA A 54 3.29 4.96 -6.25
C ALA A 54 3.66 4.96 -7.74
N ASP A 55 4.75 5.61 -8.12
CA ASP A 55 5.21 5.67 -9.52
C ASP A 55 5.67 4.28 -10.00
N GLY A 56 5.00 3.77 -11.03
CA GLY A 56 5.16 2.40 -11.51
C GLY A 56 4.32 1.37 -10.75
N GLY A 57 3.51 1.81 -9.79
CA GLY A 57 2.65 1.00 -8.94
C GLY A 57 1.19 1.44 -8.97
N LEU A 58 0.70 1.93 -7.83
CA LEU A 58 -0.71 2.32 -7.66
C LEU A 58 -1.09 3.50 -8.56
N TYR A 59 -0.21 4.46 -8.78
CA TYR A 59 -0.40 5.52 -9.76
C TYR A 59 -0.45 4.93 -11.18
N ALA A 60 -1.49 5.26 -11.94
CA ALA A 60 -1.79 4.59 -13.21
C ALA A 60 -0.88 5.01 -14.39
N GLU A 61 0.08 5.92 -14.18
CA GLU A 61 1.02 6.35 -15.22
C GLU A 61 1.96 5.19 -15.62
N LEU A 62 2.00 4.89 -16.91
CA LEU A 62 2.83 3.83 -17.47
C LEU A 62 4.21 4.31 -17.90
N LEU A 63 4.39 5.64 -18.10
CA LEU A 63 5.66 6.20 -18.51
C LEU A 63 6.54 6.50 -17.29
N ASN A 64 7.77 6.10 -17.38
CA ASN A 64 8.79 6.44 -16.40
C ASN A 64 9.42 7.79 -16.81
N ASN A 65 9.61 8.69 -15.81
CA ASN A 65 10.28 9.98 -16.04
C ASN A 65 9.65 10.81 -17.17
N ARG A 66 8.35 11.10 -17.01
CA ARG A 66 7.55 11.82 -18.01
C ARG A 66 7.98 13.28 -18.25
N SER A 67 8.68 13.87 -17.28
CA SER A 67 9.05 15.28 -17.17
C SER A 67 10.56 15.53 -17.27
N PHE A 68 11.39 14.49 -17.40
CA PHE A 68 12.84 14.57 -17.45
C PHE A 68 13.49 15.14 -16.18
N GLU A 69 12.80 15.07 -15.03
CA GLU A 69 13.29 15.58 -13.75
C GLU A 69 14.08 14.53 -12.93
N GLN A 70 14.17 13.28 -13.40
CA GLN A 70 14.85 12.25 -12.64
C GLN A 70 16.35 12.53 -12.52
N GLU A 71 16.78 12.60 -11.27
CA GLU A 71 18.18 12.61 -10.88
C GLU A 71 18.35 11.76 -9.62
N ASN A 72 19.55 11.25 -9.40
CA ASN A 72 19.88 10.57 -8.15
C ASN A 72 20.97 11.34 -7.43
N LEU A 73 20.61 12.02 -6.36
CA LEU A 73 21.51 12.83 -5.56
C LEU A 73 22.63 12.00 -4.88
N LEU A 74 22.38 10.69 -4.65
CA LEU A 74 23.31 9.79 -3.98
C LEU A 74 24.09 8.90 -4.94
N ASP A 75 23.47 8.52 -6.06
CA ASP A 75 24.06 7.68 -7.10
C ASP A 75 23.67 8.19 -8.50
N PRO A 76 24.34 9.25 -9.00
CA PRO A 76 24.03 9.83 -10.31
C PRO A 76 24.21 8.89 -11.49
N GLN A 77 24.79 7.69 -11.28
CA GLN A 77 24.95 6.68 -12.34
C GLN A 77 23.70 5.79 -12.47
N ARG A 78 22.86 5.73 -11.45
CA ARG A 78 21.66 4.87 -11.44
C ARG A 78 20.48 5.47 -12.16
N PHE A 79 20.24 6.77 -11.98
CA PHE A 79 19.17 7.52 -12.61
C PHE A 79 19.70 8.86 -13.12
N ASP A 80 19.23 9.26 -14.28
CA ASP A 80 19.49 10.57 -14.88
C ASP A 80 18.23 11.11 -15.58
N HIS A 81 18.28 12.33 -16.06
CA HIS A 81 17.20 13.00 -16.76
C HIS A 81 16.63 12.22 -17.97
N TYR A 82 17.32 11.20 -18.44
CA TYR A 82 16.89 10.36 -19.56
C TYR A 82 16.42 8.96 -19.13
N THR A 83 16.40 8.68 -17.84
CA THR A 83 15.90 7.40 -17.31
C THR A 83 14.53 7.08 -17.88
N GLY A 84 14.31 5.84 -18.33
CA GLY A 84 13.08 5.40 -18.99
C GLY A 84 13.03 5.67 -20.48
N TRP A 85 13.88 6.56 -21.02
CA TRP A 85 13.87 6.97 -22.43
C TRP A 85 15.00 6.32 -23.23
N GLN A 86 14.69 6.03 -24.49
CA GLN A 86 15.63 5.51 -25.48
C GLN A 86 15.61 6.42 -26.72
N PHE A 87 16.70 7.09 -26.95
CA PHE A 87 16.88 7.96 -28.13
C PHE A 87 17.59 7.18 -29.26
N ASN A 88 17.32 7.55 -30.51
CA ASN A 88 17.72 6.77 -31.69
C ASN A 88 17.12 5.34 -31.64
N PHE A 89 15.85 5.23 -31.25
CA PHE A 89 15.15 3.95 -31.19
C PHE A 89 15.02 3.29 -32.55
N GLY A 90 14.88 4.10 -33.63
CA GLY A 90 14.89 3.68 -35.02
C GLY A 90 14.77 4.87 -35.96
N GLY A 91 14.76 4.60 -37.26
CA GLY A 91 14.45 5.56 -38.32
C GLY A 91 15.58 6.56 -38.68
N GLY A 92 15.19 7.82 -38.91
CA GLY A 92 16.03 8.92 -39.38
C GLY A 92 17.19 9.35 -38.49
N LYS A 93 17.62 10.61 -38.57
CA LYS A 93 18.73 11.13 -37.76
C LYS A 93 18.33 12.38 -37.00
N GLY A 94 18.80 12.46 -35.77
CA GLY A 94 18.60 13.61 -34.91
C GLY A 94 19.61 13.65 -33.77
N LYS A 95 19.51 14.70 -32.97
CA LYS A 95 20.22 14.88 -31.69
C LYS A 95 19.23 15.30 -30.65
N ILE A 96 19.55 15.01 -29.40
CA ILE A 96 18.79 15.48 -28.25
C ILE A 96 19.64 16.40 -27.37
N ALA A 97 19.00 17.29 -26.65
CA ALA A 97 19.63 18.11 -25.63
C ALA A 97 18.61 18.36 -24.52
N LEU A 98 19.04 18.19 -23.27
CA LEU A 98 18.28 18.65 -22.09
C LEU A 98 18.27 20.19 -22.10
N GLN A 99 17.15 20.78 -21.80
CA GLN A 99 16.93 22.23 -21.76
C GLN A 99 16.20 22.62 -20.48
N GLU A 100 16.39 23.88 -20.06
CA GLU A 100 15.73 24.50 -18.92
C GLU A 100 15.23 25.92 -19.26
N GLU A 101 15.55 26.42 -20.46
CA GLU A 101 15.18 27.77 -20.88
C GLU A 101 13.72 27.82 -21.36
N GLU A 102 12.93 28.74 -20.81
CA GLU A 102 11.51 28.86 -21.12
C GLU A 102 10.75 27.53 -20.96
N PRO A 103 10.81 26.89 -19.76
CA PRO A 103 10.20 25.58 -19.52
C PRO A 103 8.67 25.66 -19.62
N LEU A 104 8.04 24.46 -19.69
CA LEU A 104 6.59 24.36 -19.55
C LEU A 104 6.13 24.85 -18.18
N ASN A 105 6.87 24.48 -17.12
CA ASN A 105 6.61 24.91 -15.76
C ASN A 105 7.93 25.13 -14.99
N ALA A 106 7.95 26.14 -14.10
CA ALA A 106 9.14 26.46 -13.32
C ALA A 106 9.47 25.45 -12.21
N ASN A 107 8.49 24.65 -11.75
CA ASN A 107 8.70 23.62 -10.74
C ASN A 107 9.37 22.35 -11.31
N ASN A 108 9.12 22.10 -12.62
CA ASN A 108 9.71 21.01 -13.40
C ASN A 108 10.32 21.62 -14.66
N PRO A 109 11.53 22.20 -14.56
CA PRO A 109 12.08 23.04 -15.64
C PRO A 109 12.69 22.25 -16.79
N HIS A 110 12.94 20.96 -16.63
CA HIS A 110 13.63 20.19 -17.66
C HIS A 110 12.67 19.71 -18.75
N TYR A 111 13.16 19.81 -20.00
CA TYR A 111 12.50 19.22 -21.17
C TYR A 111 13.55 18.77 -22.19
N VAL A 112 13.17 17.93 -23.13
CA VAL A 112 14.09 17.45 -24.16
C VAL A 112 13.83 18.13 -25.49
N ARG A 113 14.88 18.74 -26.05
CA ARG A 113 14.91 19.31 -27.40
C ARG A 113 15.43 18.29 -28.38
N PHE A 114 14.62 17.97 -29.39
CA PHE A 114 14.98 17.13 -30.52
C PHE A 114 15.35 18.01 -31.72
N THR A 115 16.57 17.88 -32.24
CA THR A 115 17.00 18.50 -33.50
C THR A 115 17.07 17.42 -34.57
N VAL A 116 16.06 17.35 -35.42
CA VAL A 116 15.90 16.30 -36.41
C VAL A 116 16.50 16.76 -37.74
N SER A 117 17.51 16.03 -38.23
CA SER A 117 18.20 16.31 -39.52
C SER A 117 17.75 15.40 -40.66
N GLU A 118 17.15 14.24 -40.33
CA GLU A 118 16.59 13.29 -41.31
C GLU A 118 15.28 12.75 -40.76
N ALA A 119 14.18 12.91 -41.47
CA ALA A 119 12.84 12.50 -41.06
C ALA A 119 12.76 11.02 -40.72
N GLY A 120 11.85 10.67 -39.77
CA GLY A 120 11.70 9.31 -39.25
C GLY A 120 12.55 9.02 -38.01
N TYR A 121 13.21 10.02 -37.40
CA TYR A 121 13.89 9.85 -36.10
C TYR A 121 12.92 9.38 -35.03
N GLN A 122 13.34 8.42 -34.21
CA GLN A 122 12.48 7.86 -33.18
C GLN A 122 13.09 7.97 -31.76
N ALA A 123 12.23 8.33 -30.81
CA ALA A 123 12.48 8.24 -29.36
C ALA A 123 11.37 7.39 -28.72
N ALA A 124 11.71 6.62 -27.71
CA ALA A 124 10.78 5.72 -27.07
C ALA A 124 10.88 5.79 -25.54
N ASN A 125 9.74 5.67 -24.83
CA ASN A 125 9.71 5.44 -23.41
C ASN A 125 9.42 3.96 -23.15
N ALA A 126 10.21 3.35 -22.24
CA ALA A 126 10.15 1.93 -21.90
C ALA A 126 9.31 1.63 -20.65
N GLY A 127 8.68 2.64 -20.04
CA GLY A 127 7.94 2.49 -18.79
C GLY A 127 8.85 2.12 -17.60
N PHE A 128 8.25 1.44 -16.61
CA PHE A 128 8.92 1.02 -15.37
C PHE A 128 9.49 -0.40 -15.47
N GLY A 129 10.14 -0.76 -16.58
CA GLY A 129 10.82 -2.06 -16.68
C GLY A 129 12.02 -2.16 -15.73
N ALA A 130 12.53 -3.38 -15.54
CA ALA A 130 13.70 -3.64 -14.69
C ALA A 130 14.99 -2.98 -15.20
N SER A 131 15.04 -2.60 -16.47
CA SER A 131 16.06 -1.74 -17.05
C SER A 131 15.50 -0.94 -18.23
N THR A 132 16.14 0.19 -18.53
CA THR A 132 15.79 1.04 -19.69
C THR A 132 15.95 0.32 -21.02
N VAL A 133 16.65 -0.81 -21.04
CA VAL A 133 16.96 -1.57 -22.28
C VAL A 133 16.03 -2.77 -22.48
N THR A 134 15.59 -3.40 -21.40
CA THR A 134 14.81 -4.64 -21.44
C THR A 134 13.40 -4.50 -20.88
N GLY A 135 13.09 -3.34 -20.28
CA GLY A 135 11.75 -3.03 -19.81
C GLY A 135 10.78 -2.76 -20.96
N GLY A 136 9.53 -2.75 -20.66
CA GLY A 136 8.47 -2.41 -21.59
C GLY A 136 7.20 -2.06 -20.83
N ILE A 137 6.31 -1.35 -21.53
CA ILE A 137 4.95 -1.12 -21.08
C ILE A 137 4.16 -2.39 -21.36
N SER A 138 3.43 -2.92 -20.36
CA SER A 138 2.56 -4.06 -20.57
C SER A 138 1.29 -3.63 -21.28
N VAL A 139 1.04 -4.18 -22.48
CA VAL A 139 -0.10 -3.86 -23.33
C VAL A 139 -0.96 -5.08 -23.56
N LYS A 140 -2.26 -4.97 -23.28
CA LYS A 140 -3.25 -6.03 -23.47
C LYS A 140 -4.14 -5.72 -24.68
N SER A 141 -4.47 -6.75 -25.45
CA SER A 141 -5.39 -6.60 -26.60
C SER A 141 -6.75 -6.08 -26.17
N GLY A 142 -7.29 -5.11 -26.93
CA GLY A 142 -8.58 -4.49 -26.66
C GLY A 142 -8.60 -3.43 -25.56
N MET A 143 -7.46 -3.17 -24.90
CA MET A 143 -7.33 -2.05 -23.97
C MET A 143 -7.20 -0.73 -24.72
N THR A 144 -7.75 0.32 -24.12
CA THR A 144 -7.60 1.70 -24.57
C THR A 144 -6.75 2.45 -23.56
N TYR A 145 -5.87 3.30 -24.04
CA TYR A 145 -4.99 4.13 -23.23
C TYR A 145 -5.24 5.61 -23.54
N ASP A 146 -5.40 6.41 -22.50
CA ASP A 146 -5.39 7.86 -22.56
C ASP A 146 -3.94 8.31 -22.74
N PHE A 147 -3.70 9.14 -23.74
CA PHE A 147 -2.40 9.69 -24.06
C PHE A 147 -2.43 11.21 -24.06
N TYR A 148 -1.38 11.82 -23.53
CA TYR A 148 -1.05 13.21 -23.84
C TYR A 148 0.45 13.44 -23.87
N VAL A 149 0.84 14.57 -24.49
CA VAL A 149 2.21 15.09 -24.50
C VAL A 149 2.18 16.60 -24.73
N TRP A 150 3.11 17.32 -24.13
CA TRP A 150 3.33 18.72 -24.44
C TRP A 150 4.45 18.87 -25.46
N LEU A 151 4.18 19.60 -26.56
CA LEU A 151 5.11 19.86 -27.63
C LEU A 151 5.11 21.35 -27.99
N ARG A 152 6.28 21.86 -28.40
CA ARG A 152 6.40 23.15 -29.10
C ARG A 152 7.49 23.11 -30.17
N SER A 153 7.41 24.01 -31.16
CA SER A 153 8.43 24.19 -32.18
C SER A 153 8.23 25.50 -32.96
N ALA A 154 9.29 26.19 -33.19
CA ALA A 154 9.30 27.39 -34.03
C ALA A 154 9.72 27.12 -35.51
N ASP A 155 10.43 26.02 -35.81
CA ASP A 155 11.07 25.75 -37.09
C ASP A 155 10.86 24.35 -37.66
N TYR A 156 10.13 23.49 -36.96
CA TYR A 156 9.89 22.12 -37.40
C TYR A 156 8.88 22.05 -38.54
N THR A 157 9.27 21.36 -39.60
CA THR A 157 8.43 21.17 -40.78
C THR A 157 8.06 19.70 -40.93
N GLY A 158 6.88 19.34 -40.45
CA GLY A 158 6.39 17.97 -40.47
C GLY A 158 5.45 17.64 -39.32
N THR A 159 5.27 16.36 -39.09
CA THR A 159 4.42 15.86 -38.00
C THR A 159 5.20 15.00 -37.03
N VAL A 160 4.75 14.98 -35.75
CA VAL A 160 5.19 14.01 -34.77
C VAL A 160 4.07 12.99 -34.58
N THR A 161 4.41 11.70 -34.58
CA THR A 161 3.44 10.65 -34.29
C THR A 161 3.79 9.93 -32.99
N ALA A 162 2.77 9.43 -32.30
CA ALA A 162 2.92 8.59 -31.10
C ALA A 162 2.14 7.29 -31.31
N ALA A 163 2.75 6.15 -30.96
CA ALA A 163 2.14 4.82 -31.03
C ALA A 163 2.80 3.84 -30.07
N LEU A 164 2.08 2.79 -29.70
CA LEU A 164 2.65 1.63 -29.01
C LEU A 164 3.26 0.68 -30.05
N MET A 165 4.52 0.30 -29.84
CA MET A 165 5.27 -0.58 -30.74
C MET A 165 6.14 -1.56 -29.94
N ASP A 166 6.47 -2.69 -30.59
CA ASP A 166 7.57 -3.53 -30.12
C ASP A 166 8.96 -2.96 -30.52
N ARG A 167 10.02 -3.64 -30.10
CA ARG A 167 11.40 -3.25 -30.42
C ARG A 167 11.72 -3.39 -31.93
N GLN A 168 10.95 -4.18 -32.66
CA GLN A 168 11.11 -4.43 -34.11
C GLN A 168 10.32 -3.42 -34.96
N GLY A 169 9.51 -2.55 -34.30
CA GLY A 169 8.68 -1.56 -34.99
C GLY A 169 7.31 -2.09 -35.42
N THR A 170 6.89 -3.24 -34.86
CA THR A 170 5.52 -3.73 -35.05
C THR A 170 4.56 -2.85 -34.26
N LEU A 171 3.55 -2.29 -34.95
CA LEU A 171 2.51 -1.49 -34.31
C LEU A 171 1.62 -2.36 -33.41
N TYR A 172 1.38 -1.88 -32.21
CA TYR A 172 0.49 -2.46 -31.21
C TYR A 172 -0.70 -1.55 -30.86
N SER A 173 -0.81 -0.40 -31.53
CA SER A 173 -1.94 0.52 -31.36
C SER A 173 -2.22 1.33 -32.62
N ASP A 174 -3.29 2.12 -32.58
CA ASP A 174 -3.49 3.27 -33.45
C ASP A 174 -2.27 4.20 -33.42
N VAL A 175 -2.15 5.04 -34.44
CA VAL A 175 -1.11 6.06 -34.54
C VAL A 175 -1.75 7.44 -34.40
N LEU A 176 -1.35 8.17 -33.37
CA LEU A 176 -1.73 9.57 -33.19
C LEU A 176 -0.76 10.46 -33.98
N THR A 177 -1.27 11.57 -34.53
CA THR A 177 -0.46 12.49 -35.36
C THR A 177 -0.68 13.93 -34.92
N PHE A 178 0.41 14.65 -34.65
CA PHE A 178 0.42 16.02 -34.16
C PHE A 178 1.28 16.92 -35.02
N THR A 179 0.92 18.21 -35.09
CA THR A 179 1.74 19.25 -35.74
C THR A 179 2.12 20.26 -34.65
N PRO A 180 3.37 20.25 -34.16
CA PRO A 180 3.83 21.18 -33.14
C PRO A 180 3.75 22.65 -33.64
N GLY A 181 3.27 23.54 -32.74
CA GLY A 181 3.26 25.00 -32.94
C GLY A 181 4.34 25.69 -32.10
N GLU A 182 4.39 27.03 -32.18
CA GLU A 182 5.43 27.83 -31.50
C GLU A 182 5.31 27.81 -30.00
N GLU A 183 4.08 27.73 -29.46
CA GLU A 183 3.81 27.72 -28.04
C GLU A 183 3.68 26.29 -27.51
N TRP A 184 3.99 26.09 -26.21
CA TRP A 184 3.71 24.84 -25.52
C TRP A 184 2.22 24.47 -25.66
N THR A 185 1.95 23.35 -26.30
CA THR A 185 0.59 22.89 -26.57
C THR A 185 0.45 21.44 -26.11
N ARG A 186 -0.61 21.17 -25.35
CA ARG A 186 -0.96 19.81 -24.93
C ARG A 186 -1.72 19.10 -26.04
N TYR A 187 -1.13 18.05 -26.58
CA TYR A 187 -1.74 17.15 -27.56
C TYR A 187 -2.27 15.92 -26.85
N THR A 188 -3.50 15.53 -27.14
CA THR A 188 -4.19 14.41 -26.49
C THR A 188 -4.74 13.42 -27.50
N GLY A 189 -4.98 12.17 -27.10
CA GLY A 189 -5.63 11.17 -27.91
C GLY A 189 -5.83 9.85 -27.18
N LEU A 190 -6.49 8.90 -27.84
CA LEU A 190 -6.66 7.54 -27.37
C LEU A 190 -5.81 6.61 -28.23
N LEU A 191 -5.08 5.71 -27.58
CA LEU A 191 -4.38 4.61 -28.22
C LEU A 191 -5.15 3.31 -27.92
N ASN A 192 -5.78 2.74 -28.97
CA ASN A 192 -6.47 1.46 -28.87
C ASN A 192 -5.50 0.34 -29.19
N ALA A 193 -5.28 -0.56 -28.24
CA ALA A 193 -4.33 -1.64 -28.39
C ALA A 193 -4.86 -2.77 -29.30
N ASP A 194 -4.07 -3.12 -30.29
CA ASP A 194 -4.27 -4.27 -31.17
C ASP A 194 -2.99 -5.11 -31.18
N VAL A 195 -2.90 -6.02 -30.20
CA VAL A 195 -1.75 -6.92 -30.01
C VAL A 195 -2.17 -8.37 -30.25
N PRO A 196 -1.23 -9.29 -30.54
CA PRO A 196 -1.49 -10.72 -30.51
C PRO A 196 -2.10 -11.14 -29.18
N GLU A 197 -2.76 -12.29 -29.16
CA GLU A 197 -3.42 -12.80 -27.95
C GLU A 197 -2.50 -12.74 -26.71
N GLY A 198 -3.08 -12.29 -25.60
CA GLY A 198 -2.39 -12.11 -24.32
C GLY A 198 -1.80 -10.72 -24.15
N THR A 199 -0.77 -10.64 -23.32
CA THR A 199 -0.06 -9.40 -22.98
C THR A 199 1.26 -9.32 -23.72
N GLN A 200 1.61 -8.15 -24.24
CA GLN A 200 2.87 -7.89 -24.93
C GLN A 200 3.64 -6.76 -24.28
N ALA A 201 4.97 -6.84 -24.30
CA ALA A 201 5.83 -5.73 -23.91
C ALA A 201 5.95 -4.73 -25.06
N ALA A 202 5.60 -3.48 -24.81
CA ALA A 202 5.63 -2.40 -25.78
C ALA A 202 6.45 -1.21 -25.27
N TYR A 203 6.71 -0.29 -26.20
CA TYR A 203 7.27 1.03 -25.95
C TYR A 203 6.28 2.07 -26.46
N LEU A 204 6.15 3.20 -25.78
CA LEU A 204 5.54 4.38 -26.37
C LEU A 204 6.59 5.04 -27.26
N VAL A 205 6.37 5.03 -28.59
CA VAL A 205 7.33 5.52 -29.57
C VAL A 205 6.85 6.81 -30.20
N PHE A 206 7.68 7.85 -30.11
CA PHE A 206 7.52 9.10 -30.86
C PHE A 206 8.33 9.01 -32.14
N THR A 207 7.70 9.28 -33.32
CA THR A 207 8.36 9.36 -34.61
C THR A 207 8.24 10.77 -35.16
N PHE A 208 9.38 11.37 -35.43
CA PHE A 208 9.49 12.74 -35.97
C PHE A 208 9.58 12.67 -37.52
N ASN A 209 8.44 12.91 -38.19
CA ASN A 209 8.27 12.75 -39.64
C ASN A 209 8.61 14.04 -40.41
N GLY A 210 9.53 14.84 -39.90
CA GLY A 210 9.97 16.09 -40.49
C GLY A 210 11.38 16.44 -40.10
N THR A 211 11.79 17.67 -40.34
CA THR A 211 13.12 18.20 -39.99
C THR A 211 12.96 19.54 -39.23
N GLY A 212 13.93 19.89 -38.42
CA GLY A 212 13.90 21.08 -37.56
C GLY A 212 13.96 20.69 -36.11
N THR A 213 13.48 21.58 -35.24
CA THR A 213 13.61 21.46 -33.79
C THR A 213 12.23 21.27 -33.14
N VAL A 214 12.08 20.28 -32.25
CA VAL A 214 10.87 20.05 -31.45
C VAL A 214 11.28 19.89 -29.97
N ASP A 215 10.63 20.64 -29.13
CA ASP A 215 10.70 20.47 -27.67
C ASP A 215 9.56 19.56 -27.20
N LEU A 216 9.86 18.62 -26.30
CA LEU A 216 8.92 17.65 -25.74
C LEU A 216 9.05 17.62 -24.21
N ASP A 217 7.91 17.66 -23.54
CA ASP A 217 7.80 17.55 -22.09
C ASP A 217 6.50 16.86 -21.70
N MET A 218 6.40 16.42 -20.45
CA MET A 218 5.19 15.91 -19.78
C MET A 218 4.40 14.91 -20.64
N ALA A 219 5.06 13.88 -21.13
CA ALA A 219 4.38 12.78 -21.82
C ALA A 219 3.67 11.85 -20.79
N SER A 220 2.46 11.41 -21.12
CA SER A 220 1.65 10.53 -20.27
C SER A 220 0.94 9.45 -21.07
N LEU A 221 0.85 8.28 -20.51
CA LEU A 221 0.10 7.13 -21.02
C LEU A 221 -0.53 6.35 -19.86
N MET A 222 -1.86 6.34 -19.80
CA MET A 222 -2.59 5.68 -18.71
C MET A 222 -3.69 4.76 -19.24
N PRO A 223 -3.95 3.59 -18.62
CA PRO A 223 -5.13 2.79 -18.96
C PRO A 223 -6.42 3.61 -18.82
N ALA A 224 -7.31 3.54 -19.80
CA ALA A 224 -8.56 4.31 -19.80
C ALA A 224 -9.55 3.79 -18.74
N ASP A 225 -9.41 2.53 -18.31
CA ASP A 225 -10.24 1.90 -17.28
C ASP A 225 -9.79 2.15 -15.84
N ARG A 226 -8.72 2.92 -15.62
CA ARG A 226 -8.23 3.30 -14.29
C ARG A 226 -9.29 3.99 -13.45
N ILE A 227 -9.17 3.91 -12.15
CA ILE A 227 -10.04 4.61 -11.21
C ILE A 227 -9.55 6.05 -11.05
N GLY A 228 -10.49 7.01 -10.94
CA GLY A 228 -10.14 8.42 -10.76
C GLY A 228 -9.55 9.07 -12.02
N SER A 229 -10.00 8.68 -13.22
CA SER A 229 -9.54 9.25 -14.49
C SER A 229 -9.75 10.77 -14.61
N THR A 230 -10.63 11.34 -13.77
CA THR A 230 -10.91 12.79 -13.72
C THR A 230 -10.10 13.52 -12.65
N TRP A 231 -9.33 12.82 -11.84
CA TRP A 231 -8.46 13.44 -10.84
C TRP A 231 -7.30 14.18 -11.52
N PRO A 232 -6.79 15.28 -10.95
CA PRO A 232 -5.68 16.05 -11.55
C PRO A 232 -4.44 15.20 -11.85
N GLY A 233 -4.11 14.24 -10.98
CA GLY A 233 -3.02 13.29 -11.20
C GLY A 233 -3.30 12.24 -12.28
N GLY A 234 -4.56 12.05 -12.67
CA GLY A 234 -4.95 11.11 -13.72
C GLY A 234 -5.46 9.76 -13.24
N GLY A 235 -5.34 9.42 -11.94
CA GLY A 235 -5.96 8.25 -11.34
C GLY A 235 -5.01 7.10 -10.99
N VAL A 236 -5.61 6.00 -10.52
CA VAL A 236 -4.92 4.84 -9.95
C VAL A 236 -5.25 3.54 -10.67
N ARG A 237 -4.35 2.56 -10.59
CA ARG A 237 -4.54 1.21 -11.17
C ARG A 237 -5.76 0.53 -10.56
N ARG A 238 -6.65 0.07 -11.42
CA ARG A 238 -7.88 -0.61 -11.02
C ARG A 238 -7.63 -1.88 -10.22
N ASP A 239 -6.77 -2.76 -10.69
CA ASP A 239 -6.49 -4.06 -10.09
C ASP A 239 -5.92 -3.92 -8.65
N LEU A 240 -5.00 -2.99 -8.43
CA LEU A 240 -4.46 -2.69 -7.10
C LEU A 240 -5.54 -2.06 -6.20
N THR A 241 -6.35 -1.14 -6.72
CA THR A 241 -7.44 -0.53 -5.96
C THR A 241 -8.49 -1.55 -5.54
N GLU A 242 -8.84 -2.51 -6.40
CA GLU A 242 -9.76 -3.60 -6.06
C GLU A 242 -9.17 -4.51 -4.97
N ALA A 243 -7.87 -4.79 -5.00
CA ALA A 243 -7.20 -5.51 -3.93
C ALA A 243 -7.23 -4.75 -2.60
N LEU A 244 -7.05 -3.42 -2.62
CA LEU A 244 -7.18 -2.57 -1.43
C LEU A 244 -8.62 -2.55 -0.89
N LYS A 245 -9.62 -2.42 -1.74
CA LYS A 245 -11.04 -2.48 -1.36
C LYS A 245 -11.40 -3.79 -0.68
N ALA A 246 -10.88 -4.90 -1.19
CA ALA A 246 -11.16 -6.23 -0.65
C ALA A 246 -10.56 -6.46 0.75
N LEU A 247 -9.63 -5.63 1.22
CA LEU A 247 -9.17 -5.60 2.61
C LEU A 247 -10.18 -4.97 3.58
N HIS A 248 -11.25 -4.33 3.06
CA HIS A 248 -12.24 -3.58 3.86
C HIS A 248 -11.61 -2.58 4.84
N PRO A 249 -10.65 -1.73 4.39
CA PRO A 249 -9.92 -0.85 5.28
C PRO A 249 -10.84 0.22 5.87
N ARG A 250 -10.65 0.55 7.14
CA ARG A 250 -11.37 1.63 7.83
C ARG A 250 -10.65 2.96 7.75
N PHE A 251 -9.36 2.93 7.49
CA PHE A 251 -8.53 4.11 7.27
C PHE A 251 -7.39 3.78 6.29
N LEU A 252 -6.86 4.83 5.68
CA LEU A 252 -5.62 4.82 4.90
C LEU A 252 -4.64 5.79 5.55
N ARG A 253 -3.50 5.30 6.04
CA ARG A 253 -2.35 6.10 6.49
C ARG A 253 -1.47 6.40 5.29
N PHE A 254 -1.18 7.68 5.03
CA PHE A 254 -0.39 8.18 3.90
C PHE A 254 0.32 9.51 4.23
N PRO A 255 1.30 10.01 3.45
CA PRO A 255 1.92 9.43 2.25
C PRO A 255 3.01 8.42 2.59
N GLY A 256 3.18 8.08 3.84
CA GLY A 256 4.14 7.10 4.28
C GLY A 256 4.64 7.31 5.70
N GLY A 257 5.71 6.62 6.01
CA GLY A 257 6.53 6.71 7.19
C GLY A 257 7.72 7.63 6.94
N CYS A 258 8.91 7.04 6.65
CA CYS A 258 10.13 7.80 6.35
C CYS A 258 9.99 8.73 5.13
N VAL A 259 9.13 8.41 4.16
CA VAL A 259 8.86 9.28 3.00
C VAL A 259 8.26 10.61 3.43
N ALA A 260 7.38 10.64 4.43
CA ALA A 260 6.80 11.89 4.93
C ALA A 260 7.87 12.85 5.49
N GLU A 261 8.91 12.31 6.10
CA GLU A 261 9.99 13.06 6.74
C GLU A 261 11.17 13.35 5.80
N GLY A 262 11.27 12.61 4.69
CA GLY A 262 12.44 12.68 3.83
C GLY A 262 13.73 12.21 4.53
N SER A 263 14.84 12.32 3.84
CA SER A 263 16.17 12.00 4.37
C SER A 263 17.18 13.00 3.83
N TYR A 264 18.35 13.07 4.42
CA TYR A 264 19.50 13.87 4.02
C TYR A 264 19.31 15.38 4.15
N VAL A 265 18.41 16.02 3.37
CA VAL A 265 18.23 17.48 3.30
C VAL A 265 16.75 17.85 3.43
N ARG A 266 16.48 19.06 3.96
CA ARG A 266 15.09 19.52 4.20
C ARG A 266 14.26 19.70 2.94
N SER A 267 14.89 19.87 1.78
CA SER A 267 14.16 19.85 0.50
C SER A 267 13.54 18.49 0.16
N ASN A 268 13.95 17.42 0.86
CA ASN A 268 13.33 16.09 0.73
C ASN A 268 12.07 15.90 1.60
N PHE A 269 11.69 16.85 2.45
CA PHE A 269 10.41 16.78 3.14
C PHE A 269 9.28 16.58 2.13
N TYR A 270 8.34 15.69 2.46
CA TYR A 270 7.13 15.57 1.67
C TYR A 270 6.22 16.78 1.94
N ASN A 271 6.38 17.80 1.13
CA ASN A 271 5.57 19.01 1.23
C ASN A 271 4.25 18.77 0.47
N TRP A 272 3.14 18.68 1.19
CA TRP A 272 1.84 18.40 0.60
C TRP A 272 1.40 19.45 -0.45
N LYS A 273 1.83 20.71 -0.30
CA LYS A 273 1.53 21.79 -1.25
C LYS A 273 2.15 21.56 -2.64
N ASP A 274 3.28 20.85 -2.70
CA ASP A 274 3.93 20.48 -3.95
C ASP A 274 3.19 19.35 -4.69
N THR A 275 2.18 18.74 -4.06
CA THR A 275 1.49 17.54 -4.54
C THR A 275 0.03 17.79 -4.95
N VAL A 276 -0.43 19.04 -4.93
CA VAL A 276 -1.80 19.44 -5.29
C VAL A 276 -1.77 20.42 -6.45
N GLY A 277 -2.93 20.65 -7.09
CA GLY A 277 -3.01 21.44 -8.31
C GLY A 277 -2.77 20.64 -9.59
N PRO A 278 -2.58 21.31 -10.74
CA PRO A 278 -2.28 20.65 -12.02
C PRO A 278 -1.03 19.76 -11.92
N VAL A 279 -1.06 18.61 -12.55
CA VAL A 279 0.03 17.64 -12.42
C VAL A 279 1.35 18.15 -13.00
N GLU A 280 1.30 19.00 -14.01
CA GLU A 280 2.47 19.63 -14.63
C GLU A 280 3.18 20.61 -13.69
N GLU A 281 2.46 21.12 -12.67
CA GLU A 281 2.97 22.12 -11.71
C GLU A 281 3.46 21.49 -10.40
N ARG A 282 3.27 20.19 -10.22
CA ARG A 282 3.70 19.47 -9.02
C ARG A 282 5.20 19.27 -9.06
N LYS A 283 5.89 19.79 -8.04
CA LYS A 283 7.35 19.75 -7.96
C LYS A 283 7.82 18.33 -7.62
N GLU A 284 8.40 17.63 -8.59
CA GLU A 284 8.99 16.31 -8.33
C GLU A 284 10.06 16.36 -7.23
N ASN A 285 10.16 15.31 -6.44
CA ASN A 285 11.08 15.25 -5.32
C ASN A 285 11.75 13.89 -5.19
N TYR A 286 12.95 13.91 -4.63
CA TYR A 286 13.71 12.71 -4.33
C TYR A 286 13.11 11.95 -3.15
N ASN A 287 12.90 10.65 -3.36
CA ASN A 287 12.35 9.75 -2.36
C ASN A 287 13.46 9.21 -1.45
N THR A 288 13.20 9.07 -0.16
CA THR A 288 14.13 8.48 0.82
C THR A 288 14.59 7.06 0.45
N TRP A 289 13.86 6.37 -0.45
CA TRP A 289 14.18 5.03 -0.94
C TRP A 289 15.03 5.03 -2.22
N GLY A 290 15.49 6.19 -2.69
CA GLY A 290 16.50 6.30 -3.72
C GLY A 290 16.02 6.44 -5.15
N TYR A 291 14.84 7.01 -5.37
CA TYR A 291 14.29 7.37 -6.67
C TYR A 291 13.44 8.64 -6.58
N MET A 292 13.08 9.22 -7.72
CA MET A 292 12.22 10.42 -7.77
C MET A 292 10.75 10.04 -7.70
N GLN A 293 9.96 10.90 -7.05
CA GLN A 293 8.50 10.86 -6.99
C GLN A 293 7.92 11.95 -7.87
N SER A 294 7.03 11.59 -8.79
CA SER A 294 6.38 12.54 -9.69
C SER A 294 5.21 13.29 -9.05
N TYR A 295 4.77 12.86 -7.87
CA TYR A 295 3.57 13.37 -7.20
C TYR A 295 2.28 13.33 -8.04
N GLY A 296 2.23 12.50 -9.08
CA GLY A 296 0.99 12.21 -9.78
C GLY A 296 -0.06 11.59 -8.85
N LEU A 297 0.39 10.79 -7.87
CA LEU A 297 -0.37 10.38 -6.70
C LEU A 297 0.01 11.32 -5.54
N GLY A 298 -0.73 12.41 -5.37
CA GLY A 298 -0.53 13.44 -4.35
C GLY A 298 -1.60 13.41 -3.27
N PHE A 299 -1.60 14.42 -2.38
CA PHE A 299 -2.55 14.47 -1.26
C PHE A 299 -4.01 14.47 -1.70
N TYR A 300 -4.34 15.19 -2.79
CA TYR A 300 -5.70 15.16 -3.32
C TYR A 300 -6.12 13.75 -3.73
N GLU A 301 -5.27 13.04 -4.46
CA GLU A 301 -5.52 11.69 -4.93
C GLU A 301 -5.59 10.69 -3.76
N TYR A 302 -4.80 10.86 -2.70
CA TYR A 302 -4.93 10.03 -1.50
C TYR A 302 -6.27 10.23 -0.79
N PHE A 303 -6.75 11.47 -0.68
CA PHE A 303 -8.07 11.73 -0.11
C PHE A 303 -9.20 11.10 -0.95
N CYS A 304 -9.15 11.26 -2.27
CA CYS A 304 -10.10 10.64 -3.19
C CYS A 304 -10.02 9.09 -3.16
N LEU A 305 -8.81 8.54 -3.05
CA LEU A 305 -8.60 7.10 -2.90
C LEU A 305 -9.23 6.57 -1.60
N CYS A 306 -9.14 7.32 -0.50
CA CYS A 306 -9.83 6.95 0.74
C CYS A 306 -11.32 6.76 0.53
N GLU A 307 -12.00 7.71 -0.13
CA GLU A 307 -13.42 7.58 -0.44
C GLU A 307 -13.70 6.38 -1.37
N GLU A 308 -12.86 6.18 -2.39
CA GLU A 308 -13.00 5.08 -3.35
C GLU A 308 -12.90 3.71 -2.67
N ILE A 309 -12.00 3.52 -1.71
CA ILE A 309 -11.83 2.25 -1.00
C ILE A 309 -12.70 2.15 0.28
N GLY A 310 -13.49 3.19 0.60
CA GLY A 310 -14.35 3.23 1.78
C GLY A 310 -13.60 3.41 3.11
N ALA A 311 -12.45 4.07 3.08
CA ALA A 311 -11.57 4.33 4.21
C ALA A 311 -11.59 5.82 4.64
N LEU A 312 -11.25 6.09 5.90
CA LEU A 312 -11.02 7.45 6.38
C LEU A 312 -9.55 7.86 6.17
N PRO A 313 -9.27 9.11 5.82
CA PRO A 313 -7.90 9.58 5.65
C PRO A 313 -7.16 9.74 6.98
N LEU A 314 -5.92 9.27 7.03
CA LEU A 314 -4.98 9.48 8.12
C LEU A 314 -3.65 9.99 7.56
N PRO A 315 -3.55 11.30 7.28
CA PRO A 315 -2.30 11.87 6.82
C PRO A 315 -1.22 11.89 7.90
N VAL A 316 0.02 11.69 7.46
CA VAL A 316 1.24 11.86 8.25
C VAL A 316 1.97 13.10 7.77
N VAL A 317 2.33 13.99 8.68
CA VAL A 317 3.15 15.17 8.42
C VAL A 317 4.44 15.09 9.22
N HIS A 318 5.56 15.59 8.69
CA HIS A 318 6.81 15.60 9.44
C HIS A 318 6.75 16.56 10.64
N ALA A 319 7.60 16.35 11.64
CA ALA A 319 7.68 17.22 12.81
C ALA A 319 8.76 18.34 12.66
N GLY A 320 9.07 18.77 11.44
CA GLY A 320 10.20 19.65 11.16
C GLY A 320 11.56 18.97 11.36
N LEU A 321 11.55 17.63 11.34
CA LEU A 321 12.72 16.76 11.44
C LEU A 321 12.82 15.93 10.18
N LEU A 322 14.04 15.67 9.72
CA LEU A 322 14.34 14.61 8.78
C LEU A 322 14.23 13.26 9.51
N CYS A 323 13.94 12.18 8.77
CA CYS A 323 13.81 10.84 9.33
C CYS A 323 15.01 10.50 10.22
N GLN A 324 14.76 10.29 11.52
CA GLN A 324 15.83 10.10 12.50
C GLN A 324 16.55 8.76 12.33
N SER A 325 15.96 7.80 11.61
CA SER A 325 16.56 6.52 11.25
C SER A 325 17.51 6.62 10.04
N ARG A 326 17.67 7.81 9.45
CA ARG A 326 18.53 8.09 8.29
C ARG A 326 19.65 9.08 8.67
N GLU A 327 20.67 9.15 7.84
CA GLU A 327 21.78 10.09 8.03
C GLU A 327 21.42 11.50 7.53
N ALA A 328 20.82 12.31 8.38
CA ALA A 328 20.48 13.70 8.05
C ALA A 328 21.77 14.53 7.85
N GLN A 329 21.82 15.27 6.74
CA GLN A 329 22.92 16.19 6.41
C GLN A 329 22.61 17.63 6.83
N GLU A 330 21.34 17.91 7.12
CA GLU A 330 20.86 19.21 7.58
C GLU A 330 20.22 19.11 8.97
N ALA A 331 20.33 20.20 9.70
CA ALA A 331 19.67 20.34 11.00
C ALA A 331 18.14 20.43 10.81
N PRO A 332 17.36 20.05 11.85
CA PRO A 332 15.91 20.30 11.89
C PRO A 332 15.58 21.76 11.59
N ILE A 333 14.33 22.02 11.17
CA ILE A 333 13.82 23.39 11.09
C ILE A 333 14.07 24.09 12.44
N PRO A 334 14.72 25.27 12.51
CA PRO A 334 14.88 26.01 13.76
C PRO A 334 13.55 26.25 14.47
N MET A 335 13.53 26.19 15.80
CA MET A 335 12.26 26.34 16.54
C MET A 335 11.60 27.71 16.37
N ASP A 336 12.38 28.75 16.10
CA ASP A 336 11.92 30.09 15.78
C ASP A 336 11.44 30.29 14.32
N GLU A 337 11.66 29.29 13.47
CA GLU A 337 11.17 29.22 12.10
C GLU A 337 10.00 28.22 11.95
N LEU A 338 9.63 27.50 13.02
CA LEU A 338 8.65 26.43 12.96
C LEU A 338 7.22 26.92 12.67
N ASP A 339 6.90 28.17 13.00
CA ASP A 339 5.56 28.76 12.82
C ASP A 339 5.08 28.72 11.35
N ALA A 340 5.99 28.92 10.40
CA ALA A 340 5.65 28.82 8.98
C ALA A 340 5.20 27.40 8.60
N TYR A 341 5.88 26.40 9.13
CA TYR A 341 5.51 25.00 8.91
C TYR A 341 4.22 24.61 9.66
N VAL A 342 4.02 25.14 10.88
CA VAL A 342 2.73 24.98 11.60
C VAL A 342 1.58 25.47 10.73
N GLN A 343 1.75 26.62 10.06
CA GLN A 343 0.73 27.12 9.14
C GLN A 343 0.49 26.17 7.97
N ASP A 344 1.55 25.55 7.41
CA ASP A 344 1.41 24.55 6.34
C ASP A 344 0.60 23.32 6.79
N VAL A 345 0.74 22.90 8.04
CA VAL A 345 -0.08 21.82 8.63
C VAL A 345 -1.54 22.25 8.79
N LEU A 346 -1.80 23.47 9.25
CA LEU A 346 -3.17 24.01 9.36
C LEU A 346 -3.82 24.17 7.99
N ASP A 347 -3.07 24.61 6.99
CA ASP A 347 -3.51 24.72 5.60
C ASP A 347 -3.91 23.34 5.02
N LEU A 348 -3.19 22.27 5.36
CA LEU A 348 -3.57 20.91 4.97
C LEU A 348 -4.95 20.51 5.53
N ILE A 349 -5.18 20.82 6.79
CA ILE A 349 -6.49 20.53 7.41
C ILE A 349 -7.59 21.39 6.76
N GLU A 350 -7.31 22.67 6.45
CA GLU A 350 -8.23 23.53 5.70
C GLU A 350 -8.46 22.96 4.28
N PHE A 351 -7.42 22.48 3.59
CA PHE A 351 -7.58 21.82 2.30
C PHE A 351 -8.53 20.62 2.39
N ALA A 352 -8.40 19.80 3.42
CA ALA A 352 -9.26 18.64 3.60
C ALA A 352 -10.67 19.02 4.05
N ARG A 353 -10.83 19.95 5.00
CA ARG A 353 -12.09 20.19 5.73
C ARG A 353 -12.70 21.58 5.51
N GLY A 354 -11.94 22.54 5.00
CA GLY A 354 -12.40 23.91 4.79
C GLY A 354 -13.53 23.98 3.77
N GLY A 355 -14.42 24.98 3.95
CA GLY A 355 -15.45 25.30 2.98
C GLY A 355 -14.87 25.88 1.69
N THR A 356 -15.67 25.88 0.62
CA THR A 356 -15.25 26.44 -0.68
C THR A 356 -15.01 27.94 -0.69
N ASP A 357 -15.31 28.62 0.42
CA ASP A 357 -15.05 30.04 0.68
C ASP A 357 -13.69 30.28 1.37
N THR A 358 -12.98 29.23 1.76
CA THR A 358 -11.61 29.33 2.28
C THR A 358 -10.58 29.16 1.15
N VAL A 359 -9.32 29.54 1.39
CA VAL A 359 -8.27 29.48 0.35
C VAL A 359 -8.05 28.05 -0.13
N TRP A 360 -7.82 27.14 0.79
CA TRP A 360 -7.46 25.75 0.46
C TRP A 360 -8.69 24.89 0.13
N GLY A 361 -9.85 25.18 0.74
CA GLY A 361 -11.10 24.55 0.36
C GLY A 361 -11.56 24.95 -1.05
N ALA A 362 -11.28 26.19 -1.49
CA ALA A 362 -11.51 26.63 -2.87
C ALA A 362 -10.62 25.85 -3.86
N LEU A 363 -9.33 25.67 -3.56
CA LEU A 363 -8.43 24.86 -4.39
C LEU A 363 -8.92 23.41 -4.51
N ARG A 364 -9.31 22.78 -3.39
CA ARG A 364 -9.90 21.43 -3.42
C ARG A 364 -11.12 21.37 -4.35
N ALA A 365 -12.00 22.37 -4.27
CA ALA A 365 -13.18 22.45 -5.14
C ALA A 365 -12.82 22.65 -6.61
N GLU A 366 -11.81 23.46 -6.92
CA GLU A 366 -11.27 23.66 -8.28
C GLU A 366 -10.70 22.34 -8.84
N MET A 367 -10.04 21.57 -7.99
CA MET A 367 -9.53 20.23 -8.34
C MET A 367 -10.64 19.18 -8.54
N GLY A 368 -11.90 19.52 -8.29
CA GLY A 368 -13.07 18.68 -8.58
C GLY A 368 -13.81 18.12 -7.37
N HIS A 369 -13.39 18.44 -6.14
CA HIS A 369 -14.02 17.93 -4.91
C HIS A 369 -14.48 19.10 -3.99
N PRO A 370 -15.68 19.66 -4.21
CA PRO A 370 -16.18 20.79 -3.42
C PRO A 370 -16.52 20.42 -1.96
N GLU A 371 -16.92 19.15 -1.71
CA GLU A 371 -17.28 18.70 -0.37
C GLU A 371 -16.03 18.44 0.48
N PRO A 372 -16.07 18.71 1.81
CA PRO A 372 -14.99 18.35 2.72
C PRO A 372 -14.76 16.84 2.81
N PHE A 373 -13.50 16.41 2.94
CA PHE A 373 -13.15 15.05 3.31
C PHE A 373 -13.33 14.83 4.82
N ASP A 374 -13.65 13.60 5.22
CA ASP A 374 -13.84 13.22 6.64
C ASP A 374 -12.49 12.97 7.33
N LEU A 375 -11.70 14.02 7.53
CA LEU A 375 -10.42 13.99 8.23
C LEU A 375 -10.63 14.08 9.73
N ARG A 376 -10.23 13.04 10.47
CA ARG A 376 -10.39 12.89 11.92
C ARG A 376 -9.07 12.80 12.68
N TRP A 377 -8.02 12.39 12.02
CA TRP A 377 -6.70 12.14 12.61
C TRP A 377 -5.59 12.83 11.84
N LEU A 378 -4.55 13.22 12.56
CA LEU A 378 -3.31 13.73 11.97
C LEU A 378 -2.13 13.14 12.74
N ALA A 379 -1.30 12.35 12.08
CA ALA A 379 -0.04 11.90 12.64
C ALA A 379 1.05 12.97 12.44
N ILE A 380 1.75 13.30 13.52
CA ILE A 380 2.80 14.31 13.53
C ILE A 380 4.14 13.64 13.78
N GLY A 381 4.96 13.52 12.74
CA GLY A 381 6.21 12.75 12.72
C GLY A 381 5.98 11.27 12.49
N ASN A 382 7.07 10.57 12.15
CA ASN A 382 7.13 9.12 11.95
C ASN A 382 8.32 8.54 12.70
N GLU A 383 8.09 7.50 13.51
CA GLU A 383 9.15 6.81 14.26
C GLU A 383 10.08 7.73 15.06
N ASN A 384 9.63 8.92 15.40
CA ASN A 384 10.45 9.92 16.06
C ASN A 384 10.64 9.65 17.55
N TRP A 385 11.76 10.16 18.08
CA TRP A 385 12.08 10.03 19.49
C TRP A 385 12.87 11.23 20.06
N GLY A 386 12.92 11.29 21.37
CA GLY A 386 13.74 12.25 22.11
C GLY A 386 13.14 13.64 22.23
N ASP A 387 13.80 14.48 23.04
CA ASP A 387 13.35 15.85 23.34
C ASP A 387 13.20 16.75 22.12
N VAL A 388 14.03 16.53 21.10
CA VAL A 388 13.97 17.30 19.85
C VAL A 388 12.64 17.11 19.15
N TYR A 389 12.12 15.88 19.16
CA TYR A 389 10.82 15.56 18.61
C TYR A 389 9.68 16.10 19.48
N PHE A 390 9.66 15.74 20.77
CA PHE A 390 8.54 16.07 21.63
C PHE A 390 8.29 17.58 21.79
N LYS A 391 9.33 18.42 21.70
CA LYS A 391 9.16 19.88 21.69
C LYS A 391 8.46 20.38 20.44
N ARG A 392 8.72 19.79 19.29
CA ARG A 392 8.09 20.13 18.00
C ARG A 392 6.67 19.62 17.92
N TYR A 393 6.47 18.36 18.34
CA TYR A 393 5.16 17.77 18.48
C TYR A 393 4.23 18.66 19.32
N ALA A 394 4.71 19.15 20.47
CA ALA A 394 3.93 20.06 21.33
C ALA A 394 3.43 21.29 20.56
N VAL A 395 4.35 22.00 19.89
CA VAL A 395 3.99 23.24 19.17
C VAL A 395 2.96 22.95 18.07
N ILE A 396 3.19 21.91 17.24
CA ILE A 396 2.30 21.58 16.12
C ILE A 396 0.95 21.07 16.65
N SER A 397 0.94 20.16 17.63
CA SER A 397 -0.29 19.57 18.16
C SER A 397 -1.14 20.59 18.95
N GLU A 398 -0.53 21.54 19.64
CA GLU A 398 -1.24 22.63 20.31
C GLU A 398 -1.95 23.55 19.30
N ALA A 399 -1.27 23.92 18.21
CA ALA A 399 -1.85 24.73 17.14
C ALA A 399 -3.01 23.99 16.44
N VAL A 400 -2.87 22.69 16.18
CA VAL A 400 -3.95 21.88 15.61
C VAL A 400 -5.14 21.83 16.57
N LYS A 401 -4.93 21.58 17.85
CA LYS A 401 -6.01 21.53 18.85
C LYS A 401 -6.72 22.88 19.04
N GLU A 402 -6.01 24.00 18.91
CA GLU A 402 -6.60 25.33 18.97
C GLU A 402 -7.49 25.62 17.75
N ALA A 403 -7.01 25.32 16.55
CA ALA A 403 -7.72 25.59 15.30
C ALA A 403 -8.81 24.55 14.97
N TRP A 404 -8.55 23.28 15.27
CA TRP A 404 -9.38 22.12 14.91
C TRP A 404 -9.50 21.13 16.10
N PRO A 405 -10.25 21.48 17.17
CA PRO A 405 -10.26 20.74 18.44
C PRO A 405 -10.83 19.32 18.35
N ASP A 406 -11.50 18.98 17.28
CA ASP A 406 -12.08 17.66 17.02
C ASP A 406 -11.13 16.72 16.24
N ILE A 407 -9.95 17.21 15.82
CA ILE A 407 -8.90 16.36 15.23
C ILE A 407 -8.06 15.73 16.34
N THR A 408 -7.98 14.40 16.32
CA THR A 408 -7.07 13.66 17.20
C THR A 408 -5.67 13.65 16.59
N THR A 409 -4.70 14.20 17.33
CA THR A 409 -3.29 14.12 16.93
C THR A 409 -2.69 12.80 17.39
N ILE A 410 -1.79 12.25 16.57
CA ILE A 410 -1.08 10.99 16.82
C ILE A 410 0.39 11.30 17.07
N VAL A 411 0.95 10.76 18.17
CA VAL A 411 2.33 10.97 18.61
C VAL A 411 3.14 9.70 18.41
N ALA A 412 4.34 9.81 17.82
CA ALA A 412 5.22 8.67 17.61
C ALA A 412 5.88 8.22 18.91
N ALA A 413 5.96 6.89 19.12
CA ALA A 413 6.68 6.26 20.23
C ALA A 413 8.08 5.73 19.86
N GLY A 414 8.58 6.07 18.67
CA GLY A 414 9.86 5.61 18.13
C GLY A 414 9.76 4.30 17.35
N PRO A 415 10.89 3.84 16.76
CA PRO A 415 10.92 2.72 15.82
C PRO A 415 11.12 1.35 16.48
N VAL A 416 11.15 1.27 17.81
CA VAL A 416 11.53 0.04 18.52
C VAL A 416 10.45 -0.45 19.47
N ALA A 417 10.40 -1.77 19.66
CA ALA A 417 9.44 -2.41 20.55
C ALA A 417 9.64 -2.02 22.05
N ASP A 418 10.86 -1.70 22.46
CA ASP A 418 11.11 -1.08 23.78
C ASP A 418 10.98 0.45 23.69
N ASN A 419 9.73 0.90 23.80
CA ASN A 419 9.34 2.31 23.73
C ASN A 419 9.01 2.91 25.12
N SER A 420 9.48 2.29 26.20
CA SER A 420 9.18 2.67 27.60
C SER A 420 9.55 4.12 27.93
N SER A 421 10.66 4.63 27.37
CA SER A 421 11.08 6.02 27.55
C SER A 421 10.13 7.01 26.87
N ALA A 422 9.69 6.73 25.65
CA ALA A 422 8.68 7.52 24.93
C ALA A 422 7.36 7.54 25.70
N TRP A 423 6.87 6.38 26.15
CA TRP A 423 5.66 6.27 26.96
C TRP A 423 5.70 7.07 28.24
N SER A 424 6.86 7.15 28.90
CA SER A 424 7.02 7.97 30.09
C SER A 424 6.74 9.45 29.82
N VAL A 425 7.21 9.98 28.69
CA VAL A 425 6.96 11.35 28.26
C VAL A 425 5.49 11.52 27.83
N ILE A 426 5.00 10.62 26.99
CA ILE A 426 3.65 10.71 26.40
C ILE A 426 2.59 10.69 27.49
N ARG A 427 2.64 9.75 28.42
CA ARG A 427 1.69 9.66 29.54
C ARG A 427 1.68 10.91 30.42
N SER A 428 2.83 11.59 30.55
CA SER A 428 2.93 12.78 31.40
C SER A 428 2.48 14.09 30.72
N ARG A 429 2.56 14.15 29.37
CA ARG A 429 2.38 15.41 28.64
C ARG A 429 1.32 15.37 27.52
N TYR A 430 1.07 14.16 26.95
CA TYR A 430 0.26 13.99 25.73
C TYR A 430 -0.77 12.88 25.90
N ALA A 431 -1.37 12.78 27.10
CA ALA A 431 -2.32 11.71 27.44
C ALA A 431 -3.60 11.72 26.56
N ASP A 432 -3.91 12.84 25.93
CA ASP A 432 -5.06 12.98 25.02
C ASP A 432 -4.74 12.60 23.56
N SER A 433 -3.47 12.30 23.26
CA SER A 433 -3.04 11.91 21.91
C SER A 433 -3.10 10.41 21.77
N MET A 434 -3.40 9.92 20.56
CA MET A 434 -3.20 8.53 20.20
C MET A 434 -1.71 8.27 20.02
N VAL A 435 -1.23 7.08 20.38
CA VAL A 435 0.20 6.74 20.39
C VAL A 435 0.50 5.75 19.27
N ASP A 436 1.41 6.13 18.37
CA ASP A 436 1.85 5.31 17.25
C ASP A 436 3.00 4.39 17.66
N GLU A 437 2.78 3.07 17.57
CA GLU A 437 3.76 2.02 17.86
C GLU A 437 4.06 1.20 16.62
N HIS A 438 5.34 0.80 16.41
CA HIS A 438 5.78 0.03 15.26
C HIS A 438 6.50 -1.26 15.67
N TYR A 439 6.21 -2.39 14.97
CA TYR A 439 6.80 -3.70 15.28
C TYR A 439 7.20 -4.47 14.01
N TYR A 440 8.43 -4.36 13.62
CA TYR A 440 9.07 -5.22 12.63
C TYR A 440 9.93 -6.25 13.37
N MET A 441 9.34 -7.41 13.65
CA MET A 441 9.91 -8.40 14.58
C MET A 441 9.89 -9.79 13.95
N ASP A 442 10.76 -10.68 14.45
CA ASP A 442 10.73 -12.09 14.04
C ASP A 442 9.34 -12.68 14.26
N SER A 443 8.93 -13.63 13.40
CA SER A 443 7.58 -14.20 13.41
C SER A 443 7.16 -14.70 14.80
N ASP A 444 8.05 -15.40 15.50
CA ASP A 444 7.77 -15.96 16.85
C ASP A 444 7.54 -14.88 17.94
N TRP A 445 7.97 -13.65 17.69
CA TRP A 445 7.72 -12.54 18.63
C TRP A 445 6.23 -12.25 18.76
N PHE A 446 5.47 -12.31 17.68
CA PHE A 446 4.05 -11.94 17.64
C PHE A 446 3.19 -12.83 18.56
N PRO A 447 3.21 -14.17 18.44
CA PRO A 447 2.44 -15.03 19.34
C PRO A 447 2.94 -14.95 20.80
N ALA A 448 4.24 -14.73 21.04
CA ALA A 448 4.78 -14.52 22.38
C ALA A 448 4.29 -13.22 23.02
N HIS A 449 3.80 -12.25 22.26
CA HIS A 449 3.34 -10.94 22.73
C HIS A 449 1.83 -10.71 22.53
N VAL A 450 1.04 -11.76 22.32
CA VAL A 450 -0.43 -11.68 22.18
C VAL A 450 -1.13 -10.98 23.36
N SER A 451 -0.52 -10.99 24.55
CA SER A 451 -1.01 -10.33 25.76
C SER A 451 -0.43 -8.94 26.04
N ARG A 452 0.32 -8.37 25.06
CA ARG A 452 1.03 -7.10 25.26
C ARG A 452 0.14 -5.99 25.80
N TYR A 453 -1.06 -5.85 25.27
CA TYR A 453 -1.99 -4.77 25.62
C TYR A 453 -2.90 -5.09 26.82
N ASP A 454 -2.88 -6.32 27.36
CA ASP A 454 -3.72 -6.71 28.49
C ASP A 454 -3.49 -5.83 29.76
N SER A 455 -2.25 -5.33 29.91
CA SER A 455 -1.84 -4.50 31.03
C SER A 455 -1.82 -2.99 30.76
N TYR A 456 -2.15 -2.54 29.55
CA TYR A 456 -2.18 -1.12 29.23
C TYR A 456 -3.36 -0.42 29.93
N PRO A 457 -3.20 0.85 30.36
CA PRO A 457 -4.31 1.62 30.90
C PRO A 457 -5.43 1.76 29.86
N ARG A 458 -6.67 1.46 30.24
CA ARG A 458 -7.83 1.53 29.32
C ARG A 458 -8.21 2.94 28.89
N THR A 459 -7.57 3.97 29.41
CA THR A 459 -7.67 5.36 28.98
C THR A 459 -6.71 5.72 27.84
N THR A 460 -5.80 4.82 27.48
CA THR A 460 -4.82 5.00 26.42
C THR A 460 -5.39 4.53 25.10
N GLN A 461 -5.13 5.27 24.03
CA GLN A 461 -5.41 4.84 22.66
C GLN A 461 -4.09 4.59 21.93
N VAL A 462 -3.94 3.39 21.39
CA VAL A 462 -2.80 2.97 20.59
C VAL A 462 -3.22 2.86 19.14
N PHE A 463 -2.39 3.40 18.27
CA PHE A 463 -2.33 3.11 16.85
C PHE A 463 -1.12 2.20 16.62
N LEU A 464 -1.33 0.96 16.21
CA LEU A 464 -0.27 0.09 15.72
C LEU A 464 -0.06 0.43 14.25
N GLY A 465 0.75 1.48 13.99
CA GLY A 465 0.83 2.15 12.70
C GLY A 465 1.65 1.42 11.65
N GLU A 466 2.56 0.54 12.09
CA GLU A 466 3.31 -0.34 11.19
C GLU A 466 3.66 -1.66 11.90
N TYR A 467 3.38 -2.79 11.26
CA TYR A 467 3.88 -4.08 11.72
C TYR A 467 3.98 -5.09 10.58
N ALA A 468 4.96 -5.97 10.70
CA ALA A 468 5.10 -7.17 9.89
C ALA A 468 5.92 -8.23 10.61
N ALA A 469 5.53 -9.49 10.48
CA ALA A 469 6.30 -10.62 10.94
C ALA A 469 7.45 -10.92 9.96
N HIS A 470 8.68 -10.90 10.47
CA HIS A 470 9.89 -11.11 9.69
C HIS A 470 10.36 -12.56 9.79
N GLU A 471 10.33 -13.27 8.69
CA GLU A 471 11.01 -14.56 8.53
C GLU A 471 12.48 -14.37 8.20
N GLU A 472 13.28 -15.44 8.33
CA GLU A 472 14.67 -15.43 7.88
C GLU A 472 14.74 -15.16 6.36
N ALA A 473 15.61 -14.23 5.99
CA ALA A 473 15.72 -13.83 4.58
C ALA A 473 16.30 -14.95 3.72
N VAL A 474 15.63 -15.28 2.63
CA VAL A 474 16.09 -16.21 1.60
C VAL A 474 16.55 -15.40 0.39
N SER A 475 17.83 -15.51 0.01
CA SER A 475 18.43 -14.72 -1.08
C SER A 475 18.24 -13.20 -0.92
N GLY A 476 18.29 -12.73 0.33
CA GLY A 476 18.16 -11.30 0.66
C GLY A 476 16.73 -10.79 0.79
N ARG A 477 15.72 -11.62 0.60
CA ARG A 477 14.29 -11.27 0.73
C ARG A 477 13.63 -12.07 1.84
N ARG A 478 12.84 -11.43 2.68
CA ARG A 478 11.99 -12.09 3.66
C ARG A 478 10.71 -12.56 3.00
N PRO A 479 10.35 -13.85 3.09
CA PRO A 479 9.14 -14.35 2.47
C PRO A 479 7.89 -13.97 3.27
N ASN A 480 6.78 -13.76 2.57
CA ASN A 480 5.43 -13.79 3.12
C ASN A 480 4.93 -15.23 3.06
N ASN A 481 5.32 -16.08 4.02
CA ASN A 481 4.88 -17.47 4.07
C ASN A 481 3.66 -17.64 4.99
N LEU A 482 3.06 -18.82 4.98
CA LEU A 482 1.90 -19.12 5.81
C LEU A 482 2.23 -18.95 7.31
N TYR A 483 3.43 -19.34 7.76
CA TYR A 483 3.79 -19.25 9.17
C TYR A 483 3.83 -17.82 9.67
N SER A 484 4.48 -16.89 8.93
CA SER A 484 4.48 -15.46 9.27
C SER A 484 3.06 -14.90 9.34
N ALA A 485 2.21 -15.26 8.38
CA ALA A 485 0.80 -14.84 8.36
C ALA A 485 0.02 -15.36 9.58
N LEU A 486 0.24 -16.60 10.00
CA LEU A 486 -0.42 -17.19 11.18
C LEU A 486 0.11 -16.58 12.49
N CYS A 487 1.39 -16.22 12.58
CA CYS A 487 1.94 -15.51 13.72
C CYS A 487 1.29 -14.13 13.89
N GLU A 488 1.09 -13.42 12.79
CA GLU A 488 0.30 -12.17 12.78
C GLU A 488 -1.16 -12.43 13.18
N ALA A 489 -1.80 -13.47 12.65
CA ALA A 489 -3.16 -13.84 13.02
C ALA A 489 -3.31 -14.12 14.53
N ALA A 490 -2.35 -14.82 15.13
CA ALA A 490 -2.31 -15.03 16.57
C ALA A 490 -2.25 -13.70 17.32
N TYR A 491 -1.38 -12.79 16.90
CA TYR A 491 -1.27 -11.46 17.51
C TYR A 491 -2.54 -10.62 17.35
N LEU A 492 -3.19 -10.68 16.17
CA LEU A 492 -4.46 -10.00 15.92
C LEU A 492 -5.57 -10.47 16.84
N THR A 493 -5.56 -11.72 17.33
CA THR A 493 -6.53 -12.14 18.36
C THR A 493 -6.36 -11.34 19.67
N GLY A 494 -5.11 -11.02 20.05
CA GLY A 494 -4.80 -10.15 21.17
C GLY A 494 -5.17 -8.70 20.93
N ILE A 495 -4.95 -8.20 19.70
CA ILE A 495 -5.35 -6.85 19.27
C ILE A 495 -6.88 -6.69 19.38
N GLU A 496 -7.67 -7.61 18.81
CA GLU A 496 -9.13 -7.55 18.90
C GLU A 496 -9.61 -7.62 20.34
N ARG A 497 -9.02 -8.53 21.17
CA ARG A 497 -9.35 -8.65 22.59
C ARG A 497 -9.10 -7.35 23.37
N ASN A 498 -8.16 -6.52 22.93
CA ASN A 498 -7.77 -5.25 23.52
C ASN A 498 -8.15 -4.04 22.66
N SER A 499 -9.20 -4.13 21.86
CA SER A 499 -9.61 -3.04 20.95
C SER A 499 -10.20 -1.81 21.70
N ASP A 500 -10.35 -1.88 23.00
CA ASP A 500 -10.60 -0.72 23.88
C ASP A 500 -9.32 0.09 24.18
N VAL A 501 -8.13 -0.48 23.88
CA VAL A 501 -6.81 0.18 23.94
C VAL A 501 -6.26 0.38 22.53
N VAL A 502 -6.20 -0.69 21.70
CA VAL A 502 -5.73 -0.60 20.33
C VAL A 502 -6.88 -0.15 19.44
N ALA A 503 -6.92 1.15 19.17
CA ALA A 503 -7.98 1.74 18.37
C ALA A 503 -7.84 1.46 16.88
N MET A 504 -6.60 1.32 16.39
CA MET A 504 -6.25 1.21 14.97
C MET A 504 -5.00 0.34 14.79
N CYS A 505 -4.94 -0.43 13.69
CA CYS A 505 -3.72 -1.15 13.27
C CYS A 505 -3.66 -1.30 11.75
N CYS A 506 -2.45 -1.32 11.18
CA CYS A 506 -2.22 -1.60 9.77
C CYS A 506 -0.88 -2.30 9.52
N TYR A 507 -0.89 -3.27 8.60
CA TYR A 507 0.30 -3.93 8.10
C TYR A 507 1.15 -2.98 7.25
N ALA A 508 2.46 -3.12 7.30
CA ALA A 508 3.41 -2.33 6.53
C ALA A 508 4.65 -3.14 6.12
N PRO A 509 5.22 -2.90 4.90
CA PRO A 509 4.71 -2.11 3.78
C PRO A 509 3.56 -2.78 3.02
N LEU A 510 2.78 -1.97 2.30
CA LEU A 510 1.57 -2.43 1.63
C LEU A 510 1.83 -3.05 0.26
N LEU A 511 2.63 -2.38 -0.57
CA LEU A 511 2.78 -2.66 -1.99
C LEU A 511 4.26 -2.78 -2.39
N ALA A 512 4.58 -3.81 -3.18
CA ALA A 512 5.91 -3.96 -3.77
C ALA A 512 5.86 -4.33 -5.25
N ARG A 513 6.56 -3.56 -6.10
CA ARG A 513 6.78 -3.90 -7.50
C ARG A 513 7.85 -4.99 -7.61
N SER A 514 7.50 -6.10 -8.22
CA SER A 514 8.41 -7.23 -8.44
C SER A 514 9.64 -6.80 -9.25
N GLY A 515 10.83 -7.11 -8.74
CA GLY A 515 12.10 -6.75 -9.37
C GLY A 515 12.60 -5.34 -9.06
N MET A 516 11.83 -4.53 -8.32
CA MET A 516 12.20 -3.19 -7.88
C MET A 516 12.13 -3.01 -6.36
N ASP A 517 11.96 -4.11 -5.64
CA ASP A 517 11.85 -4.14 -4.20
C ASP A 517 13.18 -3.81 -3.51
N GLN A 518 13.10 -3.04 -2.45
CA GLN A 518 14.22 -2.65 -1.57
C GLN A 518 14.00 -3.11 -0.13
N TRP A 519 12.76 -3.38 0.23
CA TRP A 519 12.31 -3.81 1.53
C TRP A 519 11.36 -5.00 1.39
N THR A 520 11.41 -5.94 2.32
CA THR A 520 10.52 -7.10 2.43
C THR A 520 10.32 -7.47 3.90
N PRO A 521 9.18 -8.08 4.27
CA PRO A 521 8.07 -8.56 3.44
C PRO A 521 7.07 -7.46 3.10
N ASP A 522 6.24 -7.66 2.07
CA ASP A 522 5.20 -6.73 1.63
C ASP A 522 3.85 -7.44 1.50
N LEU A 523 2.73 -6.74 1.75
CA LEU A 523 1.41 -7.37 1.81
C LEU A 523 0.92 -7.81 0.43
N ILE A 524 1.08 -6.94 -0.58
CA ILE A 524 0.64 -7.14 -1.95
C ILE A 524 1.83 -6.94 -2.88
N TRP A 525 2.13 -7.95 -3.68
CA TRP A 525 3.11 -7.84 -4.76
C TRP A 525 2.42 -7.59 -6.08
N PHE A 526 3.07 -6.89 -6.98
CA PHE A 526 2.54 -6.64 -8.31
C PHE A 526 3.67 -6.52 -9.34
N ASP A 527 3.31 -6.69 -10.59
CA ASP A 527 4.14 -6.34 -11.74
C ASP A 527 3.39 -5.38 -12.69
N ALA A 528 3.79 -5.33 -13.95
CA ALA A 528 3.20 -4.41 -14.90
C ALA A 528 1.71 -4.71 -15.22
N ASP A 529 1.22 -5.93 -14.99
CA ASP A 529 -0.11 -6.37 -15.41
C ASP A 529 -0.79 -7.39 -14.49
N SER A 530 -0.18 -7.72 -13.37
CA SER A 530 -0.67 -8.73 -12.42
C SER A 530 -0.53 -8.27 -10.98
N VAL A 531 -1.40 -8.79 -10.12
CA VAL A 531 -1.37 -8.59 -8.66
C VAL A 531 -1.22 -9.95 -8.00
N LEU A 532 -0.35 -10.04 -7.00
CA LEU A 532 -0.09 -11.22 -6.20
C LEU A 532 -0.45 -10.95 -4.74
N LEU A 533 -1.45 -11.64 -4.24
CA LEU A 533 -1.90 -11.57 -2.86
C LEU A 533 -1.16 -12.59 -2.00
N THR A 534 -0.57 -12.14 -0.89
CA THR A 534 0.22 -13.01 0.01
C THR A 534 -0.67 -13.72 1.04
N PRO A 535 -0.18 -14.78 1.72
CA PRO A 535 -0.89 -15.34 2.87
C PRO A 535 -1.19 -14.30 3.97
N ASN A 536 -0.28 -13.34 4.21
CA ASN A 536 -0.48 -12.23 5.14
C ASN A 536 -1.65 -11.32 4.71
N TYR A 537 -1.80 -11.05 3.39
CA TYR A 537 -2.95 -10.33 2.87
C TYR A 537 -4.27 -11.01 3.24
N TYR A 538 -4.36 -12.33 3.06
CA TYR A 538 -5.58 -13.06 3.37
C TYR A 538 -5.92 -13.04 4.87
N ILE A 539 -4.92 -13.07 5.75
CA ILE A 539 -5.16 -12.89 7.20
C ILE A 539 -5.73 -11.51 7.49
N GLN A 540 -5.14 -10.44 6.93
CA GLN A 540 -5.68 -9.07 7.11
C GLN A 540 -7.12 -8.97 6.60
N GLN A 541 -7.41 -9.53 5.42
CA GLN A 541 -8.74 -9.55 4.82
C GLN A 541 -9.75 -10.34 5.68
N MET A 542 -9.40 -11.54 6.14
CA MET A 542 -10.27 -12.39 6.95
C MET A 542 -10.66 -11.69 8.26
N PHE A 543 -9.70 -11.08 8.94
CA PHE A 543 -9.93 -10.38 10.21
C PHE A 543 -10.74 -9.10 10.03
N SER A 544 -10.41 -8.29 9.03
CA SER A 544 -11.14 -7.04 8.75
C SER A 544 -12.57 -7.28 8.29
N ALA A 545 -12.81 -8.28 7.43
CA ALA A 545 -14.14 -8.63 6.95
C ALA A 545 -15.07 -9.16 8.06
N THR A 546 -14.52 -9.68 9.15
CA THR A 546 -15.26 -10.26 10.27
C THR A 546 -15.12 -9.43 11.55
N LEU A 547 -15.03 -8.11 11.40
CA LEU A 547 -14.95 -7.17 12.52
C LEU A 547 -16.30 -7.14 13.27
N GLY A 548 -16.28 -7.49 14.55
CA GLY A 548 -17.44 -7.38 15.43
C GLY A 548 -17.71 -5.94 15.87
N THR A 549 -18.81 -5.74 16.60
CA THR A 549 -19.11 -4.46 17.29
C THR A 549 -18.78 -4.50 18.77
N SER A 550 -18.57 -5.71 19.31
CA SER A 550 -18.17 -5.91 20.71
C SER A 550 -17.35 -7.19 20.86
N VAL A 551 -16.45 -7.17 21.82
CA VAL A 551 -15.72 -8.35 22.28
C VAL A 551 -16.56 -9.06 23.34
N VAL A 552 -16.66 -10.38 23.24
CA VAL A 552 -17.41 -11.21 24.20
C VAL A 552 -16.48 -12.13 24.98
N SER A 553 -16.96 -12.56 26.15
CA SER A 553 -16.20 -13.44 27.03
C SER A 553 -15.94 -14.80 26.38
N SER A 554 -14.68 -15.21 26.37
CA SER A 554 -14.24 -16.51 25.86
C SER A 554 -13.09 -17.08 26.68
N GLU A 555 -13.13 -18.39 26.95
CA GLU A 555 -12.13 -19.09 27.76
C GLU A 555 -11.69 -20.38 27.06
N LEU A 556 -10.39 -20.51 26.83
CA LEU A 556 -9.76 -21.66 26.19
C LEU A 556 -9.14 -22.59 27.23
N SER A 557 -9.36 -23.89 27.10
CA SER A 557 -8.70 -24.93 27.89
C SER A 557 -8.23 -26.08 26.99
N GLY A 558 -7.20 -26.81 27.42
CA GLY A 558 -6.61 -27.92 26.67
C GLY A 558 -5.40 -27.49 25.86
N ALA A 559 -5.39 -27.80 24.56
CA ALA A 559 -4.28 -27.48 23.65
C ALA A 559 -4.07 -25.97 23.52
N GLU A 560 -2.83 -25.56 23.28
CA GLU A 560 -2.45 -24.18 23.07
C GLU A 560 -2.93 -23.69 21.69
N LEU A 561 -3.89 -22.78 21.69
CA LEU A 561 -4.40 -22.07 20.52
C LEU A 561 -4.52 -20.59 20.86
N TYR A 562 -4.53 -19.74 19.84
CA TYR A 562 -4.80 -18.30 20.00
C TYR A 562 -6.24 -18.03 19.57
N GLN A 563 -6.96 -17.19 20.32
CA GLN A 563 -8.37 -17.01 20.05
C GLN A 563 -8.91 -15.63 20.47
N VAL A 564 -9.99 -15.23 19.85
CA VAL A 564 -10.86 -14.15 20.27
C VAL A 564 -12.28 -14.42 19.78
N ALA A 565 -13.27 -14.00 20.56
CA ALA A 565 -14.67 -14.02 20.18
C ALA A 565 -15.24 -12.59 20.16
N THR A 566 -15.88 -12.24 19.06
CA THR A 566 -16.50 -10.93 18.86
C THR A 566 -17.90 -11.11 18.29
N ARG A 567 -18.78 -10.12 18.44
CA ARG A 567 -20.14 -10.22 17.90
C ARG A 567 -20.60 -8.93 17.25
N THR A 568 -21.49 -9.06 16.30
CA THR A 568 -22.45 -8.03 15.87
C THR A 568 -23.81 -8.27 16.52
N GLY A 569 -24.85 -7.53 16.13
CA GLY A 569 -26.23 -7.78 16.62
C GLY A 569 -26.70 -9.21 16.36
N ASN A 570 -26.37 -9.78 15.20
CA ASN A 570 -26.94 -11.04 14.68
C ASN A 570 -25.90 -12.12 14.32
N CYS A 571 -24.61 -11.90 14.56
CA CYS A 571 -23.56 -12.85 14.23
C CYS A 571 -22.48 -12.87 15.32
N LEU A 572 -22.07 -14.06 15.72
CA LEU A 572 -20.88 -14.31 16.57
C LEU A 572 -19.72 -14.74 15.68
N TYR A 573 -18.59 -14.07 15.79
CA TYR A 573 -17.33 -14.44 15.14
C TYR A 573 -16.39 -15.06 16.18
N VAL A 574 -15.99 -16.30 15.93
CA VAL A 574 -14.98 -16.99 16.76
C VAL A 574 -13.75 -17.22 15.89
N LYS A 575 -12.65 -16.56 16.25
CA LYS A 575 -11.38 -16.62 15.50
C LYS A 575 -10.41 -17.48 16.31
N VAL A 576 -9.82 -18.49 15.67
CA VAL A 576 -8.91 -19.45 16.30
C VAL A 576 -7.71 -19.70 15.42
N VAL A 577 -6.51 -19.69 16.00
CA VAL A 577 -5.26 -19.92 15.28
C VAL A 577 -4.49 -21.09 15.92
N ASN A 578 -4.09 -22.06 15.11
CA ASN A 578 -3.22 -23.17 15.44
C ASN A 578 -1.85 -22.97 14.82
N LEU A 579 -0.84 -22.66 15.62
CA LEU A 579 0.55 -22.53 15.18
C LEU A 579 1.34 -23.85 15.25
N SER A 580 0.76 -24.90 15.85
CA SER A 580 1.43 -26.21 15.86
C SER A 580 1.34 -26.89 14.49
N GLY A 581 2.32 -27.73 14.15
CA GLY A 581 2.29 -28.54 12.93
C GLY A 581 1.29 -29.70 12.98
N GLU A 582 0.61 -29.92 14.12
CA GLU A 582 -0.28 -31.06 14.35
C GLU A 582 -1.75 -30.59 14.40
N PRO A 583 -2.69 -31.40 13.90
CA PRO A 583 -4.12 -31.09 14.01
C PRO A 583 -4.59 -31.08 15.47
N CYS A 584 -5.52 -30.18 15.78
CA CYS A 584 -6.14 -30.08 17.09
C CYS A 584 -7.66 -30.32 16.97
N ARG A 585 -8.22 -31.17 17.87
CA ARG A 585 -9.68 -31.31 17.98
C ARG A 585 -10.21 -30.13 18.78
N LEU A 586 -11.00 -29.29 18.15
CA LEU A 586 -11.62 -28.11 18.75
C LEU A 586 -13.10 -28.37 19.06
N THR A 587 -13.52 -28.07 20.29
CA THR A 587 -14.92 -28.02 20.69
C THR A 587 -15.27 -26.60 21.10
N LEU A 588 -16.20 -25.97 20.40
CA LEU A 588 -16.79 -24.69 20.81
C LEU A 588 -18.03 -24.97 21.65
N LEU A 589 -18.05 -24.44 22.86
CA LEU A 589 -19.23 -24.41 23.75
C LEU A 589 -19.81 -22.99 23.71
N LEU A 590 -20.96 -22.85 23.08
CA LEU A 590 -21.57 -21.59 22.69
C LEU A 590 -22.82 -21.32 23.51
N ASP A 591 -22.77 -20.29 24.32
CA ASP A 591 -23.93 -19.85 25.10
C ASP A 591 -24.88 -18.99 24.21
N GLN A 592 -26.19 -19.21 24.36
CA GLN A 592 -27.24 -18.46 23.67
C GLN A 592 -27.14 -18.49 22.10
N VAL A 593 -26.68 -19.60 21.55
CA VAL A 593 -26.60 -19.81 20.11
C VAL A 593 -27.65 -20.86 19.71
N PRO A 594 -28.50 -20.59 18.69
CA PRO A 594 -29.47 -21.55 18.22
C PRO A 594 -28.82 -22.72 17.46
N ASP A 595 -29.55 -23.82 17.31
CA ASP A 595 -29.17 -24.90 16.41
C ASP A 595 -29.20 -24.38 14.97
N GLY A 596 -28.17 -24.73 14.18
CA GLY A 596 -28.06 -24.24 12.81
C GLY A 596 -26.70 -24.58 12.17
N GLU A 597 -26.27 -23.72 11.30
CA GLU A 597 -25.00 -23.84 10.58
C GLU A 597 -24.13 -22.61 10.81
N ALA A 598 -22.85 -22.83 11.08
CA ALA A 598 -21.81 -21.82 11.09
C ALA A 598 -21.05 -21.82 9.77
N SER A 599 -20.83 -20.67 9.17
CA SER A 599 -19.85 -20.54 8.08
C SER A 599 -18.44 -20.55 8.66
N LEU A 600 -17.57 -21.34 8.07
CA LEU A 600 -16.15 -21.41 8.39
C LEU A 600 -15.34 -20.84 7.23
N LEU A 601 -14.46 -19.88 7.52
CA LEU A 601 -13.42 -19.41 6.62
C LEU A 601 -12.07 -19.82 7.20
N MET A 602 -11.29 -20.61 6.45
CA MET A 602 -10.05 -21.19 6.95
C MET A 602 -8.89 -20.96 5.99
N LEU A 603 -7.76 -20.51 6.51
CA LEU A 603 -6.47 -20.45 5.83
C LEU A 603 -5.55 -21.49 6.46
N SER A 604 -5.03 -22.44 5.67
CA SER A 604 -4.15 -23.50 6.18
C SER A 604 -3.26 -24.05 5.07
N GLY A 605 -2.19 -24.76 5.46
CA GLY A 605 -1.26 -25.37 4.51
C GLY A 605 0.08 -25.74 5.16
N GLU A 606 1.11 -25.93 4.36
CA GLU A 606 2.47 -26.09 4.84
C GLU A 606 3.02 -24.76 5.36
N SER A 607 3.71 -24.76 6.51
CA SER A 607 4.18 -23.53 7.17
C SER A 607 5.01 -22.61 6.28
N ALA A 608 5.88 -23.20 5.45
CA ALA A 608 6.74 -22.43 4.53
C ALA A 608 6.08 -22.12 3.17
N ALA A 609 4.79 -22.43 2.97
CA ALA A 609 4.10 -22.18 1.71
C ALA A 609 3.95 -20.68 1.44
N VAL A 610 4.22 -20.29 0.21
CA VAL A 610 4.11 -18.91 -0.28
C VAL A 610 3.27 -18.88 -1.57
N ASN A 611 2.61 -17.76 -1.82
CA ASN A 611 2.06 -17.46 -3.13
C ASN A 611 3.13 -16.87 -4.04
N SER A 612 3.04 -17.10 -5.33
CA SER A 612 3.94 -16.57 -6.34
C SER A 612 3.19 -16.23 -7.63
N PHE A 613 3.75 -15.40 -8.51
CA PHE A 613 3.10 -15.09 -9.80
C PHE A 613 2.87 -16.34 -10.66
N ALA A 614 3.71 -17.40 -10.51
CA ALA A 614 3.50 -18.66 -11.20
C ALA A 614 2.45 -19.56 -10.53
N ALA A 615 2.17 -19.38 -9.23
CA ALA A 615 1.22 -20.15 -8.45
C ALA A 615 0.57 -19.22 -7.40
N PRO A 616 -0.34 -18.31 -7.82
CA PRO A 616 -0.86 -17.24 -6.95
C PRO A 616 -1.84 -17.73 -5.88
N GLU A 617 -2.36 -18.94 -6.02
CA GLU A 617 -3.37 -19.54 -5.15
C GLU A 617 -2.86 -20.75 -4.34
N THR A 618 -1.54 -20.82 -4.09
CA THR A 618 -0.96 -21.89 -3.27
C THR A 618 -1.54 -21.89 -1.85
N VAL A 619 -1.73 -20.72 -1.28
CA VAL A 619 -2.33 -20.51 0.04
C VAL A 619 -3.45 -19.49 -0.11
N THR A 620 -4.69 -19.96 -0.04
CA THR A 620 -5.90 -19.12 -0.13
C THR A 620 -6.95 -19.58 0.87
N PRO A 621 -7.83 -18.68 1.35
CA PRO A 621 -8.90 -19.06 2.26
C PRO A 621 -9.91 -20.01 1.61
N VAL A 622 -10.32 -21.03 2.35
CA VAL A 622 -11.35 -21.99 1.95
C VAL A 622 -12.60 -21.75 2.80
N SER A 623 -13.77 -21.72 2.16
CA SER A 623 -15.07 -21.58 2.83
C SER A 623 -15.75 -22.94 2.98
N GLU A 624 -16.21 -23.23 4.20
CA GLU A 624 -16.91 -24.47 4.54
C GLU A 624 -18.09 -24.16 5.48
N VAL A 625 -18.87 -25.16 5.85
CA VAL A 625 -19.98 -25.05 6.79
C VAL A 625 -19.82 -26.10 7.89
N ARG A 626 -20.16 -25.74 9.13
CA ARG A 626 -20.14 -26.62 10.30
C ARG A 626 -21.48 -26.60 11.01
N PRO A 627 -22.02 -27.75 11.42
CA PRO A 627 -23.26 -27.81 12.19
C PRO A 627 -23.03 -27.30 13.61
N VAL A 628 -24.00 -26.55 14.14
CA VAL A 628 -24.11 -26.17 15.53
C VAL A 628 -25.35 -26.86 16.11
N SER A 629 -25.21 -27.64 17.17
CA SER A 629 -26.32 -28.33 17.80
C SER A 629 -26.21 -28.27 19.34
N ALA A 630 -27.30 -27.88 19.98
CA ALA A 630 -27.37 -27.67 21.43
C ALA A 630 -26.26 -26.74 21.98
N GLY A 631 -25.90 -25.70 21.19
CA GLY A 631 -24.80 -24.78 21.57
C GLY A 631 -23.41 -25.39 21.44
N VAL A 632 -23.22 -26.50 20.72
CA VAL A 632 -21.92 -27.15 20.54
C VAL A 632 -21.59 -27.23 19.05
N LEU A 633 -20.35 -26.82 18.71
CA LEU A 633 -19.72 -27.06 17.42
C LEU A 633 -18.42 -27.83 17.68
N THR A 634 -18.19 -28.94 16.96
CA THR A 634 -16.93 -29.68 17.02
C THR A 634 -16.28 -29.70 15.65
N ASP A 635 -15.00 -29.40 15.58
CA ASP A 635 -14.20 -29.41 14.35
C ASP A 635 -12.81 -30.00 14.60
N THR A 636 -12.09 -30.27 13.53
CA THR A 636 -10.65 -30.59 13.55
C THR A 636 -9.91 -29.46 12.87
N LEU A 637 -9.22 -28.65 13.65
CA LEU A 637 -8.39 -27.55 13.15
C LEU A 637 -7.05 -28.13 12.68
N PRO A 638 -6.70 -27.99 11.39
CA PRO A 638 -5.41 -28.48 10.88
C PRO A 638 -4.21 -27.89 11.62
N GLY A 639 -3.05 -28.53 11.53
CA GLY A 639 -1.80 -27.87 11.85
C GLY A 639 -1.56 -26.68 10.92
N TYR A 640 -0.96 -25.62 11.42
CA TYR A 640 -0.75 -24.37 10.69
C TYR A 640 -2.03 -23.82 10.05
N ALA A 641 -2.98 -23.43 10.88
CA ALA A 641 -4.29 -22.93 10.41
C ALA A 641 -4.79 -21.72 11.20
N ALA A 642 -5.46 -20.81 10.49
CA ALA A 642 -6.34 -19.80 11.06
C ALA A 642 -7.78 -20.05 10.59
N ALA A 643 -8.72 -20.12 11.52
CA ALA A 643 -10.12 -20.40 11.28
C ALA A 643 -11.00 -19.30 11.87
N ILE A 644 -11.98 -18.85 11.11
CA ILE A 644 -13.00 -17.90 11.54
C ILE A 644 -14.38 -18.55 11.38
N TYR A 645 -15.04 -18.80 12.49
CA TYR A 645 -16.40 -19.30 12.52
C TYR A 645 -17.37 -18.12 12.62
N SER A 646 -18.24 -17.94 11.61
CA SER A 646 -19.31 -16.95 11.61
C SER A 646 -20.61 -17.67 11.93
N ILE A 647 -21.17 -17.41 13.12
CA ILE A 647 -22.28 -18.18 13.72
C ILE A 647 -23.48 -17.26 13.86
N PRO A 648 -24.60 -17.50 13.15
CA PRO A 648 -25.82 -16.72 13.32
C PRO A 648 -26.36 -16.82 14.77
N LEU A 649 -26.86 -15.70 15.28
CA LEU A 649 -27.46 -15.60 16.62
C LEU A 649 -29.00 -15.56 16.59
N GLU A 650 -29.59 -15.53 15.41
CA GLU A 650 -31.04 -15.53 15.15
C GLU A 650 -31.42 -16.57 14.11
#